data_fe8c25acc60db8dbe2f186902695b699
#
_entry.id   fe8c25acc60db8dbe2f186902695b699
#
_cell.length_a   1.000
_cell.length_b   1.000
_cell.length_c   1.000
_cell.angle_alpha   90.00
_cell.angle_beta   90.00
_cell.angle_gamma   90.00
#
_symmetry.space_group_name_H-M   'P 1'
#
loop_
_entity.id
_entity.type
_entity.pdbx_description
1 polymer ?
#
loop_
_entity_poly.entity_id
_entity_poly.type
_entity_poly.pdbx_seq_one_letter_code
_entity_poly.pdbx_strand_id
1 'polypeptide(L)'
;MNSAVQTPDGYLWIGSTKGLIISDGHGSIMYTHDHPMYPLGLKDPNAFVGDLQLDSMGNVYATISSGAYVIRFDAANRRIRQEWSFDETSQPSFISFDVTPHGDVFALSMDKTSDRFSIWKMNSTGQNQLIFQDSRLTYGAILNYQWFQSMHWIQTTSGILRITGDGKHFNWHTYSQVLPTNTYVAYAGDHYYFYDHSSRAVMYWDSKMDSPQRYTTIPGKVQVNSGQFMVREEMLYLANGYYFFILDTLHHTIQDLSKETYDMKKEFYPGAISEDILDFHIIDQQVFLLGSKFLYQVKSKPPRKEEFQALVPYIRPDISMRGLAEDERQNVYASFYNGVAIKPKGVEQFEIWSPLKDFNSDLYSAYSLTYSTPYIFWHSLKINAQSGEITQTVPNFINGHIVHVLSGDTLWLYTWYGKSLYAYDIPGGKLDSVFIEPTSGSESDFPSIINKMINNHDQTAFWIATGSEGIRLVSKQGRILQSYTLADLGISPQEGINDLLLDGYYLWYGGYEGLGRLNTQNREYTLYKDPVISPAMQQRPRTIFTILPDERNGFYIGSHQGLVYFDTTTMLFTHLHPQHPLSQPEFNRTSAFRDSQGRFYFGSTNGLYSFRPEELEFQSAVEALYPLKLYSISIFNGEEKQNRYVTSDLNELSELVLQPSETNIEFHLSVPSFKHEIYYSYRIRGIHDQWSEYAADPKILVYALPPGNYVLEVKASANASDTVTSTFELPILMTAYWYQKTWVWVLLTLCLSAVVAFWIRYWYQQKWKRQKALEALRIKISSDLHDDVGSILSGLAMQSQVMSYEMEEAKRKPMLELSEMSREAMERMRDTVWAIDARKDKYENLIDRMRDFAEKNLERKNISHTFSFNGLDGKKFISPEIRQNIYLIFKEAITNIIRHSDARHVDISFVQEGDKMSLTIHDNGTVTEPGSLAGQGIGNMKMRAVKINGKLSIGTDHGYNVVLELVLR
;
A
#
# COMPACT_ATOMS: atom_id res chain seq x y z
N MET A 1 -12.29 -8.10 32.80
CA MET A 1 -11.19 -7.13 32.84
C MET A 1 -10.92 -6.81 34.32
N ASN A 2 -9.68 -6.60 34.72
CA ASN A 2 -9.32 -6.48 36.14
C ASN A 2 -8.76 -5.12 36.50
N SER A 3 -7.95 -4.53 35.65
CA SER A 3 -7.33 -3.22 35.83
C SER A 3 -6.87 -2.67 34.48
N ALA A 4 -6.63 -1.37 34.36
CA ALA A 4 -6.09 -0.77 33.16
C ALA A 4 -5.10 0.36 33.50
N VAL A 5 -4.16 0.63 32.59
CA VAL A 5 -3.23 1.75 32.67
C VAL A 5 -2.94 2.29 31.27
N GLN A 6 -2.75 3.60 31.17
CA GLN A 6 -2.31 4.21 29.91
C GLN A 6 -0.82 4.50 29.98
N THR A 7 -0.07 3.95 29.02
CA THR A 7 1.38 4.21 28.90
C THR A 7 1.65 5.60 28.31
N PRO A 8 2.81 6.20 28.57
CA PRO A 8 3.16 7.54 28.03
C PRO A 8 3.14 7.64 26.51
N ASP A 9 3.26 6.52 25.81
CA ASP A 9 3.15 6.44 24.35
C ASP A 9 1.69 6.29 23.85
N GLY A 10 0.71 6.42 24.77
CA GLY A 10 -0.71 6.55 24.47
C GLY A 10 -1.51 5.26 24.47
N TYR A 11 -0.89 4.07 24.54
CA TYR A 11 -1.61 2.80 24.55
C TYR A 11 -2.30 2.53 25.88
N LEU A 12 -3.49 1.97 25.80
CA LEU A 12 -4.23 1.48 26.97
C LEU A 12 -3.93 -0.01 27.18
N TRP A 13 -3.36 -0.35 28.31
CA TRP A 13 -3.06 -1.70 28.73
C TRP A 13 -4.11 -2.17 29.73
N ILE A 14 -4.72 -3.34 29.48
CA ILE A 14 -5.83 -3.86 30.29
C ILE A 14 -5.51 -5.28 30.75
N GLY A 15 -5.48 -5.50 32.03
CA GLY A 15 -5.39 -6.83 32.64
C GLY A 15 -6.71 -7.59 32.52
N SER A 16 -6.66 -8.86 32.16
CA SER A 16 -7.84 -9.68 32.05
C SER A 16 -7.62 -11.12 32.53
N THR A 17 -8.73 -11.83 32.76
CA THR A 17 -8.71 -13.26 33.12
C THR A 17 -8.14 -14.17 32.04
N LYS A 18 -7.94 -13.67 30.81
CA LYS A 18 -7.38 -14.45 29.70
C LYS A 18 -6.00 -13.97 29.28
N GLY A 19 -5.48 -12.92 29.89
CA GLY A 19 -4.20 -12.33 29.54
C GLY A 19 -4.21 -10.81 29.55
N LEU A 20 -3.35 -10.21 28.76
CA LEU A 20 -3.14 -8.77 28.66
C LEU A 20 -3.69 -8.24 27.34
N ILE A 21 -4.50 -7.20 27.42
CA ILE A 21 -5.05 -6.52 26.23
C ILE A 21 -4.33 -5.18 26.07
N ILE A 22 -3.90 -4.86 24.86
CA ILE A 22 -3.34 -3.55 24.50
C ILE A 22 -4.25 -2.95 23.44
N SER A 23 -4.73 -1.72 23.69
CA SER A 23 -5.61 -1.00 22.77
C SER A 23 -5.00 0.35 22.39
N ASP A 24 -5.16 0.74 21.13
CA ASP A 24 -4.81 2.06 20.60
C ASP A 24 -6.02 2.99 20.42
N GLY A 25 -7.21 2.54 20.82
CA GLY A 25 -8.47 3.28 20.65
C GLY A 25 -9.27 2.87 19.40
N HIS A 26 -8.62 2.27 18.40
CA HIS A 26 -9.24 1.80 17.15
C HIS A 26 -9.34 0.29 17.10
N GLY A 27 -8.38 -0.36 17.72
CA GLY A 27 -8.30 -1.80 17.83
C GLY A 27 -7.73 -2.25 19.17
N SER A 28 -7.76 -3.55 19.40
CA SER A 28 -7.13 -4.15 20.57
C SER A 28 -6.52 -5.50 20.22
N ILE A 29 -5.38 -5.78 20.81
CA ILE A 29 -4.71 -7.07 20.69
C ILE A 29 -4.63 -7.70 22.06
N MET A 30 -4.97 -8.98 22.12
CA MET A 30 -4.89 -9.77 23.34
C MET A 30 -3.63 -10.63 23.32
N TYR A 31 -2.78 -10.45 24.29
CA TYR A 31 -1.62 -11.29 24.57
C TYR A 31 -2.05 -12.41 25.52
N THR A 32 -2.00 -13.64 25.04
CA THR A 32 -2.27 -14.84 25.85
C THR A 32 -1.04 -15.74 25.92
N HIS A 33 -1.06 -16.74 26.80
CA HIS A 33 0.06 -17.64 26.95
C HIS A 33 0.50 -18.32 25.64
N ASP A 34 -0.46 -18.78 24.85
CA ASP A 34 -0.25 -19.62 23.68
C ASP A 34 -0.66 -18.96 22.36
N HIS A 35 -0.91 -17.64 22.38
CA HIS A 35 -1.29 -16.96 21.14
C HIS A 35 -0.17 -17.00 20.11
N PRO A 36 -0.40 -17.49 18.89
CA PRO A 36 0.65 -17.71 17.89
C PRO A 36 1.37 -16.42 17.45
N MET A 37 0.64 -15.28 17.48
CA MET A 37 1.20 -13.98 17.10
C MET A 37 1.65 -13.14 18.30
N TYR A 38 0.95 -13.26 19.43
CA TYR A 38 1.13 -12.41 20.62
C TYR A 38 1.27 -13.23 21.89
N PRO A 39 2.34 -14.03 21.99
CA PRO A 39 2.55 -14.84 23.18
C PRO A 39 2.92 -13.97 24.37
N LEU A 40 2.23 -14.16 25.48
CA LEU A 40 2.52 -13.45 26.72
C LEU A 40 3.80 -13.95 27.42
N GLY A 41 4.20 -15.19 27.11
CA GLY A 41 5.43 -15.79 27.65
C GLY A 41 5.40 -16.13 29.14
N LEU A 42 4.21 -16.25 29.73
CA LEU A 42 4.04 -16.64 31.13
C LEU A 42 4.30 -18.14 31.32
N LYS A 43 4.82 -18.49 32.50
CA LYS A 43 5.08 -19.91 32.84
C LYS A 43 3.81 -20.73 33.03
N ASP A 44 2.74 -20.11 33.55
CA ASP A 44 1.44 -20.76 33.76
C ASP A 44 0.48 -20.45 32.61
N PRO A 45 0.02 -21.46 31.87
CA PRO A 45 -0.90 -21.28 30.73
C PRO A 45 -2.27 -20.74 31.12
N ASN A 46 -2.68 -20.90 32.39
CA ASN A 46 -3.95 -20.43 32.94
C ASN A 46 -3.79 -19.10 33.71
N ALA A 47 -2.62 -18.48 33.63
CA ALA A 47 -2.35 -17.25 34.34
C ALA A 47 -3.24 -16.11 33.81
N PHE A 48 -3.90 -15.44 34.72
CA PHE A 48 -4.59 -14.18 34.40
C PHE A 48 -3.76 -12.99 34.86
N VAL A 49 -3.95 -11.86 34.21
CA VAL A 49 -3.32 -10.58 34.53
C VAL A 49 -4.24 -9.81 35.43
N GLY A 50 -3.76 -9.49 36.63
CA GLY A 50 -4.49 -8.76 37.68
C GLY A 50 -4.26 -7.25 37.59
N ASP A 51 -3.86 -6.65 38.73
CA ASP A 51 -3.63 -5.22 38.82
C ASP A 51 -2.45 -4.77 37.95
N LEU A 52 -2.63 -3.63 37.28
CA LEU A 52 -1.61 -2.99 36.44
C LEU A 52 -1.18 -1.67 37.08
N GLN A 53 0.11 -1.38 37.05
CA GLN A 53 0.69 -0.10 37.47
C GLN A 53 1.81 0.35 36.54
N LEU A 54 2.17 1.63 36.61
CA LEU A 54 3.21 2.26 35.81
C LEU A 54 4.27 2.92 36.67
N ASP A 55 5.53 2.84 36.25
CA ASP A 55 6.57 3.73 36.70
C ASP A 55 6.65 5.02 35.85
N SER A 56 7.44 5.98 36.29
CA SER A 56 7.63 7.24 35.56
C SER A 56 8.33 7.07 34.19
N MET A 57 8.94 5.93 33.94
CA MET A 57 9.56 5.59 32.66
C MET A 57 8.59 4.90 31.69
N GLY A 58 7.35 4.65 32.13
CA GLY A 58 6.32 4.00 31.31
C GLY A 58 6.41 2.48 31.28
N ASN A 59 7.18 1.83 32.14
CA ASN A 59 7.13 0.38 32.25
C ASN A 59 5.84 -0.05 32.96
N VAL A 60 5.22 -1.12 32.46
CA VAL A 60 3.99 -1.68 33.02
C VAL A 60 4.35 -2.81 33.96
N TYR A 61 3.82 -2.74 35.17
CA TYR A 61 3.91 -3.79 36.17
C TYR A 61 2.55 -4.45 36.34
N ALA A 62 2.54 -5.76 36.49
CA ALA A 62 1.30 -6.54 36.60
C ALA A 62 1.41 -7.65 37.63
N THR A 63 0.34 -7.87 38.41
CA THR A 63 0.17 -9.12 39.16
C THR A 63 -0.33 -10.22 38.26
N ILE A 64 0.18 -11.41 38.49
CA ILE A 64 -0.17 -12.61 37.70
C ILE A 64 -0.78 -13.66 38.64
N SER A 65 -1.84 -14.33 38.19
CA SER A 65 -2.47 -15.48 38.86
C SER A 65 -2.84 -15.19 40.32
N SER A 66 -3.68 -14.16 40.55
CA SER A 66 -4.11 -13.74 41.91
C SER A 66 -2.98 -13.37 42.86
N GLY A 67 -1.90 -12.80 42.32
CA GLY A 67 -0.77 -12.35 43.11
C GLY A 67 0.27 -13.43 43.41
N ALA A 68 0.33 -14.50 42.60
CA ALA A 68 1.41 -15.47 42.71
C ALA A 68 2.78 -14.86 42.39
N TYR A 69 2.83 -13.91 41.45
CA TYR A 69 4.04 -13.16 41.10
C TYR A 69 3.71 -11.81 40.46
N VAL A 70 4.69 -10.92 40.45
CA VAL A 70 4.63 -9.64 39.75
C VAL A 70 5.59 -9.67 38.58
N ILE A 71 5.17 -9.17 37.45
CA ILE A 71 6.00 -9.03 36.25
C ILE A 71 6.16 -7.57 35.88
N ARG A 72 7.27 -7.24 35.26
CA ARG A 72 7.54 -5.96 34.63
C ARG A 72 7.61 -6.15 33.13
N PHE A 73 6.74 -5.43 32.43
CA PHE A 73 6.80 -5.28 31.00
C PHE A 73 7.60 -4.05 30.61
N ASP A 74 8.49 -4.24 29.67
CA ASP A 74 9.00 -3.16 28.85
C ASP A 74 7.91 -2.82 27.83
N ALA A 75 7.19 -1.72 28.07
CA ALA A 75 6.07 -1.35 27.22
C ALA A 75 6.52 -0.97 25.80
N ALA A 76 7.71 -0.40 25.64
CA ALA A 76 8.26 -0.02 24.36
C ALA A 76 8.56 -1.25 23.47
N ASN A 77 9.11 -2.31 24.04
CA ASN A 77 9.50 -3.53 23.35
C ASN A 77 8.50 -4.69 23.50
N ARG A 78 7.42 -4.49 24.29
CA ARG A 78 6.31 -5.43 24.49
C ARG A 78 6.75 -6.81 24.96
N ARG A 79 7.69 -6.86 25.88
CA ARG A 79 8.19 -8.12 26.45
C ARG A 79 8.39 -8.03 27.95
N ILE A 80 8.29 -9.19 28.62
CA ILE A 80 8.59 -9.32 30.03
C ILE A 80 10.10 -9.14 30.24
N ARG A 81 10.50 -8.18 31.08
CA ARG A 81 11.90 -7.92 31.43
C ARG A 81 12.28 -8.52 32.77
N GLN A 82 11.33 -8.64 33.67
CA GLN A 82 11.59 -9.07 35.03
C GLN A 82 10.36 -9.74 35.65
N GLU A 83 10.62 -10.72 36.51
CA GLU A 83 9.59 -11.47 37.24
C GLU A 83 10.06 -11.57 38.70
N TRP A 84 9.15 -11.30 39.62
CA TRP A 84 9.36 -11.44 41.06
C TRP A 84 8.37 -12.44 41.61
N SER A 85 8.86 -13.45 42.31
CA SER A 85 8.03 -14.43 43.01
C SER A 85 8.50 -14.58 44.43
N PHE A 86 7.62 -15.03 45.31
CA PHE A 86 8.03 -15.55 46.58
C PHE A 86 8.52 -16.99 46.45
N ASP A 87 9.43 -17.39 47.37
CA ASP A 87 9.91 -18.77 47.41
C ASP A 87 8.73 -19.73 47.67
N GLU A 88 8.58 -20.75 46.83
CA GLU A 88 7.46 -21.70 46.85
C GLU A 88 7.28 -22.44 48.20
N THR A 89 8.29 -22.38 49.07
CA THR A 89 8.28 -23.08 50.36
C THR A 89 7.49 -22.35 51.43
N SER A 90 7.22 -21.03 51.32
CA SER A 90 6.61 -20.23 52.42
C SER A 90 5.16 -19.82 52.16
N GLN A 91 4.55 -20.11 51.06
CA GLN A 91 3.17 -19.82 50.68
C GLN A 91 2.61 -18.41 51.10
N PRO A 92 3.37 -17.33 51.11
CA PRO A 92 2.72 -16.02 51.22
C PRO A 92 2.07 -15.69 49.86
N SER A 93 0.83 -15.26 49.90
CA SER A 93 0.18 -14.72 48.73
C SER A 93 0.29 -13.20 48.71
N PHE A 94 0.59 -12.61 47.54
CA PHE A 94 0.45 -11.16 47.39
C PHE A 94 -1.00 -10.76 47.58
N ILE A 95 -1.22 -9.70 48.36
CA ILE A 95 -2.55 -9.09 48.46
C ILE A 95 -2.62 -7.92 47.50
N SER A 96 -1.58 -7.10 47.44
CA SER A 96 -1.47 -5.91 46.61
C SER A 96 0.01 -5.54 46.45
N PHE A 97 0.30 -4.76 45.44
CA PHE A 97 1.62 -4.16 45.26
C PHE A 97 1.47 -2.69 44.83
N ASP A 98 2.55 -1.95 44.96
CA ASP A 98 2.62 -0.58 44.47
C ASP A 98 4.02 -0.30 43.91
N VAL A 99 4.09 0.57 42.90
CA VAL A 99 5.31 0.88 42.17
C VAL A 99 5.65 2.34 42.36
N THR A 100 6.87 2.61 42.85
CA THR A 100 7.32 4.01 42.97
C THR A 100 7.58 4.59 41.57
N PRO A 101 7.59 5.93 41.43
CA PRO A 101 7.98 6.60 40.20
C PRO A 101 9.35 6.16 39.65
N HIS A 102 10.24 5.72 40.52
CA HIS A 102 11.58 5.25 40.16
C HIS A 102 11.65 3.73 39.83
N GLY A 103 10.51 3.03 39.88
CA GLY A 103 10.43 1.60 39.56
C GLY A 103 10.76 0.64 40.71
N ASP A 104 10.87 1.16 41.95
CA ASP A 104 10.89 0.29 43.12
C ASP A 104 9.52 -0.33 43.34
N VAL A 105 9.46 -1.63 43.51
CA VAL A 105 8.21 -2.36 43.75
C VAL A 105 8.09 -2.67 45.22
N PHE A 106 7.01 -2.25 45.83
CA PHE A 106 6.63 -2.66 47.19
C PHE A 106 5.43 -3.60 47.11
N ALA A 107 5.51 -4.69 47.82
CA ALA A 107 4.43 -5.69 47.83
C ALA A 107 3.98 -5.99 49.25
N LEU A 108 2.68 -6.06 49.40
CA LEU A 108 2.05 -6.52 50.62
C LEU A 108 1.68 -8.00 50.43
N SER A 109 2.21 -8.83 51.32
CA SER A 109 1.89 -10.25 51.34
C SER A 109 1.23 -10.68 52.65
N MET A 110 0.50 -11.78 52.58
CA MET A 110 -0.12 -12.38 53.77
C MET A 110 0.27 -13.86 53.86
N ASP A 111 0.72 -14.23 55.05
CA ASP A 111 0.88 -15.63 55.38
C ASP A 111 -0.43 -16.15 55.98
N LYS A 112 -1.08 -17.06 55.27
CA LYS A 112 -2.37 -17.66 55.67
C LYS A 112 -2.27 -18.55 56.91
N THR A 113 -1.06 -19.03 57.20
CA THR A 113 -0.85 -19.94 58.35
C THR A 113 -0.63 -19.23 59.66
N SER A 114 0.09 -18.10 59.65
CA SER A 114 0.44 -17.30 60.83
C SER A 114 -0.45 -16.09 61.01
N ASP A 115 -1.34 -15.79 60.06
CA ASP A 115 -2.21 -14.59 60.01
C ASP A 115 -1.41 -13.26 60.11
N ARG A 116 -0.19 -13.28 59.59
CA ARG A 116 0.72 -12.11 59.55
C ARG A 116 0.73 -11.51 58.16
N PHE A 117 0.77 -10.20 58.10
CA PHE A 117 1.05 -9.50 56.86
C PHE A 117 2.48 -8.95 56.86
N SER A 118 3.05 -8.82 55.72
CA SER A 118 4.44 -8.35 55.52
C SER A 118 4.52 -7.42 54.32
N ILE A 119 5.29 -6.32 54.49
CA ILE A 119 5.64 -5.42 53.40
C ILE A 119 7.04 -5.76 52.94
N TRP A 120 7.19 -5.96 51.65
CA TRP A 120 8.45 -6.27 51.03
C TRP A 120 8.84 -5.21 50.03
N LYS A 121 10.09 -4.84 49.98
CA LYS A 121 10.70 -4.12 48.90
C LYS A 121 11.34 -5.13 47.95
N MET A 122 10.88 -5.14 46.70
CA MET A 122 11.40 -6.00 45.66
C MET A 122 12.47 -5.25 44.87
N ASN A 123 13.67 -5.77 44.78
CA ASN A 123 14.76 -5.12 44.07
C ASN A 123 14.96 -5.78 42.68
N SER A 124 15.70 -5.10 41.80
CA SER A 124 15.97 -5.55 40.45
C SER A 124 16.79 -6.86 40.34
N THR A 125 17.39 -7.29 41.46
CA THR A 125 18.22 -8.52 41.53
C THR A 125 17.43 -9.74 41.99
N GLY A 126 16.10 -9.60 42.25
CA GLY A 126 15.24 -10.69 42.71
C GLY A 126 15.32 -11.00 44.20
N GLN A 127 16.10 -10.23 44.96
CA GLN A 127 16.15 -10.36 46.41
C GLN A 127 15.08 -9.47 47.06
N ASN A 128 14.14 -10.09 47.79
CA ASN A 128 13.10 -9.40 48.51
C ASN A 128 13.59 -8.97 49.88
N GLN A 129 13.46 -7.70 50.18
CA GLN A 129 13.79 -7.15 51.50
C GLN A 129 12.51 -6.95 52.31
N LEU A 130 12.44 -7.58 53.48
CA LEU A 130 11.35 -7.36 54.42
C LEU A 130 11.48 -5.95 55.05
N ILE A 131 10.46 -5.12 54.91
CA ILE A 131 10.38 -3.77 55.44
C ILE A 131 9.62 -3.74 56.77
N PHE A 132 8.46 -4.40 56.80
CA PHE A 132 7.60 -4.43 57.97
C PHE A 132 6.82 -5.75 58.04
N GLN A 133 6.54 -6.22 59.24
CA GLN A 133 5.70 -7.38 59.48
C GLN A 133 4.91 -7.21 60.77
N ASP A 134 3.63 -7.49 60.75
CA ASP A 134 2.78 -7.51 61.92
C ASP A 134 1.61 -8.50 61.78
N SER A 135 0.81 -8.62 62.87
CA SER A 135 -0.34 -9.50 62.90
C SER A 135 -1.60 -8.81 62.36
N ARG A 136 -2.32 -9.47 61.46
CA ARG A 136 -3.60 -9.00 60.93
C ARG A 136 -4.67 -8.85 62.04
N LEU A 137 -4.63 -9.68 63.04
CA LEU A 137 -5.61 -9.66 64.14
C LEU A 137 -5.65 -8.32 64.88
N THR A 138 -4.55 -7.55 64.84
CA THR A 138 -4.46 -6.23 65.46
C THR A 138 -5.24 -5.17 64.67
N TYR A 139 -5.33 -5.26 63.35
CA TYR A 139 -5.79 -4.20 62.47
C TYR A 139 -7.07 -4.55 61.68
N GLY A 140 -7.50 -5.80 61.73
CA GLY A 140 -8.65 -6.28 60.96
C GLY A 140 -8.25 -6.73 59.54
N ALA A 141 -9.28 -7.00 58.72
CA ALA A 141 -9.02 -7.43 57.32
C ALA A 141 -8.44 -6.30 56.49
N ILE A 142 -7.39 -6.60 55.73
CA ILE A 142 -6.75 -5.66 54.81
C ILE A 142 -7.64 -5.45 53.59
N LEU A 143 -7.88 -4.18 53.22
CA LEU A 143 -8.72 -3.77 52.11
C LEU A 143 -7.90 -3.23 50.96
N ASN A 144 -6.89 -2.42 51.24
CA ASN A 144 -6.04 -1.79 50.25
C ASN A 144 -4.63 -1.51 50.77
N TYR A 145 -3.68 -1.39 49.86
CA TYR A 145 -2.30 -1.00 50.15
C TYR A 145 -1.80 -0.07 49.07
N GLN A 146 -1.11 0.99 49.53
CA GLN A 146 -0.48 1.93 48.59
C GLN A 146 0.82 2.52 49.16
N TRP A 147 1.75 2.89 48.27
CA TRP A 147 2.93 3.65 48.57
C TRP A 147 2.72 5.10 48.18
N PHE A 148 2.72 6.00 49.15
CA PHE A 148 2.44 7.41 48.92
C PHE A 148 3.26 8.29 49.90
N GLN A 149 3.83 9.40 49.42
CA GLN A 149 4.66 10.33 50.21
C GLN A 149 5.75 9.65 51.04
N SER A 150 6.49 8.70 50.43
CA SER A 150 7.54 7.92 51.11
C SER A 150 7.05 7.13 52.34
N MET A 151 5.78 6.79 52.39
CA MET A 151 5.14 5.98 53.39
C MET A 151 4.32 4.85 52.80
N HIS A 152 4.20 3.75 53.56
CA HIS A 152 3.25 2.68 53.25
C HIS A 152 1.91 2.97 53.93
N TRP A 153 0.85 2.91 53.22
CA TRP A 153 -0.52 3.09 53.71
C TRP A 153 -1.28 1.78 53.53
N ILE A 154 -1.78 1.23 54.64
CA ILE A 154 -2.60 0.01 54.64
C ILE A 154 -3.95 0.36 55.19
N GLN A 155 -4.96 0.24 54.36
CA GLN A 155 -6.34 0.33 54.76
C GLN A 155 -6.83 -1.04 55.21
N THR A 156 -7.50 -1.06 56.34
CA THR A 156 -8.15 -2.27 56.87
C THR A 156 -9.62 -2.01 57.19
N THR A 157 -10.33 -3.05 57.54
CA THR A 157 -11.73 -2.92 57.98
C THR A 157 -11.85 -2.10 59.26
N SER A 158 -10.81 -1.96 60.09
CA SER A 158 -10.85 -1.30 61.41
C SER A 158 -10.15 0.05 61.43
N GLY A 159 -9.36 0.41 60.42
CA GLY A 159 -8.61 1.65 60.39
C GLY A 159 -7.60 1.76 59.30
N ILE A 160 -6.72 2.75 59.37
CA ILE A 160 -5.61 2.98 58.44
C ILE A 160 -4.29 2.91 59.20
N LEU A 161 -3.37 2.09 58.70
CA LEU A 161 -2.01 1.96 59.18
C LEU A 161 -1.05 2.70 58.24
N ARG A 162 -0.31 3.69 58.80
CA ARG A 162 0.76 4.39 58.10
C ARG A 162 2.11 3.89 58.61
N ILE A 163 3.00 3.55 57.73
CA ILE A 163 4.31 3.04 58.08
C ILE A 163 5.36 3.81 57.28
N THR A 164 6.43 4.27 57.91
CA THR A 164 7.53 4.95 57.23
C THR A 164 8.17 4.01 56.22
N GLY A 165 8.76 4.54 55.14
CA GLY A 165 9.35 3.75 54.07
C GLY A 165 10.47 2.80 54.50
N ASP A 166 11.08 3.07 55.66
CA ASP A 166 12.09 2.18 56.28
C ASP A 166 11.46 1.17 57.26
N GLY A 167 10.13 1.20 57.47
CA GLY A 167 9.42 0.30 58.34
C GLY A 167 9.62 0.53 59.84
N LYS A 168 10.37 1.58 60.27
CA LYS A 168 10.74 1.77 61.67
C LYS A 168 9.69 2.47 62.54
N HIS A 169 8.88 3.28 61.91
CA HIS A 169 7.82 4.03 62.58
C HIS A 169 6.48 3.76 61.93
N PHE A 170 5.46 3.60 62.73
CA PHE A 170 4.10 3.44 62.25
C PHE A 170 3.08 4.20 63.08
N ASN A 171 1.97 4.59 62.47
CA ASN A 171 0.86 5.22 63.17
C ASN A 171 -0.43 4.51 62.75
N TRP A 172 -1.27 4.19 63.71
CA TRP A 172 -2.56 3.51 63.51
C TRP A 172 -3.70 4.46 63.87
N HIS A 173 -4.63 4.64 62.94
CA HIS A 173 -5.84 5.37 63.15
C HIS A 173 -7.05 4.44 63.06
N THR A 174 -7.83 4.35 64.09
CA THR A 174 -9.01 3.47 64.18
C THR A 174 -10.25 4.19 63.64
N TYR A 175 -11.04 3.55 62.79
CA TYR A 175 -12.32 4.10 62.41
C TYR A 175 -13.35 3.99 63.56
N SER A 176 -14.34 4.89 63.54
CA SER A 176 -15.44 4.88 64.48
C SER A 176 -16.37 3.67 64.34
N GLN A 177 -16.39 3.06 63.16
CA GLN A 177 -17.10 1.81 62.83
C GLN A 177 -16.26 0.97 61.86
N VAL A 178 -16.41 -0.35 61.93
CA VAL A 178 -15.75 -1.28 61.03
C VAL A 178 -16.27 -1.06 59.62
N LEU A 179 -15.38 -0.80 58.68
CA LEU A 179 -15.73 -0.60 57.27
C LEU A 179 -16.09 -1.91 56.56
N PRO A 180 -17.03 -1.87 55.63
CA PRO A 180 -17.24 -2.99 54.73
C PRO A 180 -15.98 -3.33 53.93
N THR A 181 -15.86 -4.59 53.50
CA THR A 181 -14.69 -5.11 52.75
C THR A 181 -14.44 -4.46 51.39
N ASN A 182 -15.30 -3.54 50.96
CA ASN A 182 -15.25 -2.93 49.62
C ASN A 182 -15.12 -1.38 49.69
N THR A 183 -14.41 -0.85 50.66
CA THR A 183 -14.19 0.60 50.76
C THR A 183 -12.97 1.02 49.98
N TYR A 184 -13.15 1.96 49.06
CA TYR A 184 -12.09 2.43 48.16
C TYR A 184 -11.46 3.73 48.59
N VAL A 185 -10.24 3.94 48.15
CA VAL A 185 -9.42 5.09 48.53
C VAL A 185 -8.71 5.66 47.33
N ALA A 186 -8.42 6.93 47.33
CA ALA A 186 -7.62 7.61 46.31
C ALA A 186 -6.72 8.69 46.93
N TYR A 187 -5.64 9.03 46.26
CA TYR A 187 -4.70 10.05 46.63
C TYR A 187 -4.75 11.20 45.64
N ALA A 188 -4.81 12.43 46.16
CA ALA A 188 -4.73 13.65 45.39
C ALA A 188 -3.88 14.69 46.11
N GLY A 189 -2.87 15.21 45.44
CA GLY A 189 -1.96 16.16 46.08
C GLY A 189 -1.37 15.59 47.33
N ASP A 190 -1.60 16.27 48.44
CA ASP A 190 -1.12 15.86 49.76
C ASP A 190 -2.15 15.07 50.60
N HIS A 191 -3.29 14.75 50.03
CA HIS A 191 -4.43 14.19 50.73
C HIS A 191 -4.76 12.78 50.32
N TYR A 192 -5.26 12.02 51.28
CA TYR A 192 -5.81 10.67 51.14
C TYR A 192 -7.34 10.76 51.27
N TYR A 193 -8.06 10.40 50.27
CA TYR A 193 -9.51 10.43 50.21
C TYR A 193 -10.07 9.02 50.37
N PHE A 194 -11.12 8.90 51.19
CA PHE A 194 -11.87 7.66 51.32
C PHE A 194 -13.34 7.94 51.60
N TYR A 195 -14.19 6.99 51.27
CA TYR A 195 -15.62 7.09 51.55
C TYR A 195 -15.96 6.46 52.91
N ASP A 196 -16.54 7.25 53.82
CA ASP A 196 -17.06 6.76 55.07
C ASP A 196 -18.54 6.41 54.95
N HIS A 197 -18.84 5.13 55.01
CA HIS A 197 -20.20 4.59 54.87
C HIS A 197 -21.14 5.02 56.01
N SER A 198 -20.60 5.27 57.21
CA SER A 198 -21.40 5.67 58.37
C SER A 198 -21.93 7.09 58.28
N SER A 199 -21.11 8.00 57.85
CA SER A 199 -21.48 9.42 57.66
C SER A 199 -21.96 9.72 56.24
N ARG A 200 -21.86 8.78 55.32
CA ARG A 200 -22.12 8.95 53.85
C ARG A 200 -21.33 10.12 53.27
N ALA A 201 -20.11 10.28 53.73
CA ALA A 201 -19.27 11.38 53.35
C ALA A 201 -17.95 10.91 52.71
N VAL A 202 -17.45 11.72 51.82
CA VAL A 202 -16.05 11.63 51.43
C VAL A 202 -15.24 12.30 52.50
N MET A 203 -14.29 11.56 53.02
CA MET A 203 -13.34 12.01 54.02
C MET A 203 -11.98 12.23 53.39
N TYR A 204 -11.19 13.14 53.90
CA TYR A 204 -9.79 13.32 53.49
C TYR A 204 -8.84 13.34 54.68
N TRP A 205 -7.63 12.96 54.49
CA TRP A 205 -6.61 12.89 55.51
C TRP A 205 -5.23 13.09 54.88
N ASP A 206 -4.35 13.79 55.56
CA ASP A 206 -2.96 13.94 55.12
C ASP A 206 -1.98 13.47 56.21
N SER A 207 -0.67 13.51 55.90
CA SER A 207 0.39 13.11 56.82
C SER A 207 0.55 14.02 58.02
N LYS A 208 -0.01 15.23 57.98
CA LYS A 208 0.11 16.27 59.03
C LYS A 208 -1.11 16.34 59.97
N MET A 209 -2.21 15.71 59.58
CA MET A 209 -3.45 15.70 60.34
C MET A 209 -3.48 14.55 61.33
N ASP A 210 -3.98 14.81 62.54
CA ASP A 210 -4.15 13.78 63.55
C ASP A 210 -5.37 12.88 63.31
N SER A 211 -6.38 13.36 62.59
CA SER A 211 -7.59 12.63 62.25
C SER A 211 -8.15 13.07 60.91
N PRO A 212 -8.88 12.16 60.21
CA PRO A 212 -9.56 12.51 58.97
C PRO A 212 -10.61 13.58 59.15
N GLN A 213 -10.75 14.46 58.16
CA GLN A 213 -11.78 15.47 58.09
C GLN A 213 -12.78 15.19 57.00
N ARG A 214 -14.01 15.69 57.18
CA ARG A 214 -15.07 15.55 56.19
C ARG A 214 -14.80 16.51 55.03
N TYR A 215 -14.70 15.95 53.84
CA TYR A 215 -14.62 16.73 52.61
C TYR A 215 -16.02 17.17 52.14
N THR A 216 -16.91 16.21 51.88
CA THR A 216 -18.29 16.46 51.41
C THR A 216 -19.20 15.28 51.70
N THR A 217 -20.52 15.51 51.58
CA THR A 217 -21.52 14.45 51.78
C THR A 217 -22.12 14.13 50.41
N ILE A 218 -22.15 12.86 50.05
CA ILE A 218 -22.76 12.42 48.77
C ILE A 218 -24.29 12.51 48.89
N PRO A 219 -24.94 13.21 47.93
CA PRO A 219 -26.39 13.36 47.96
C PRO A 219 -27.14 12.02 47.72
N GLY A 220 -28.28 11.83 48.36
CA GLY A 220 -29.26 10.79 48.09
C GLY A 220 -29.08 9.46 48.80
N LYS A 221 -29.83 8.46 48.38
CA LYS A 221 -29.86 7.10 48.98
C LYS A 221 -28.81 6.18 48.38
N VAL A 222 -27.63 6.67 48.05
CA VAL A 222 -26.59 5.92 47.42
C VAL A 222 -25.99 4.93 48.40
N GLN A 223 -26.20 3.65 48.22
CA GLN A 223 -25.43 2.61 48.89
C GLN A 223 -24.18 2.36 48.06
N VAL A 224 -23.04 2.86 48.50
CA VAL A 224 -21.72 2.63 47.87
C VAL A 224 -21.25 1.26 48.34
N ASN A 225 -21.72 0.19 47.74
CA ASN A 225 -21.34 -1.18 48.13
C ASN A 225 -20.06 -1.65 47.49
N SER A 226 -19.72 -1.07 46.34
CA SER A 226 -18.47 -1.31 45.60
C SER A 226 -18.22 -0.10 44.71
N GLY A 227 -17.15 0.63 44.89
CA GLY A 227 -16.88 1.81 44.09
C GLY A 227 -15.39 2.10 44.08
N GLN A 228 -14.91 2.71 43.00
CA GLN A 228 -13.54 3.16 42.92
C GLN A 228 -13.44 4.68 43.04
N PHE A 229 -12.37 5.10 43.66
CA PHE A 229 -11.93 6.48 43.65
C PHE A 229 -10.72 6.63 42.71
N MET A 230 -10.73 7.69 41.94
CA MET A 230 -9.56 8.11 41.19
C MET A 230 -9.40 9.61 41.31
N VAL A 231 -8.18 10.07 41.40
CA VAL A 231 -7.87 11.49 41.34
C VAL A 231 -7.05 11.82 40.14
N ARG A 232 -7.47 12.85 39.42
CA ARG A 232 -6.68 13.40 38.29
C ARG A 232 -6.91 14.92 38.26
N GLU A 233 -5.85 15.69 38.11
CA GLU A 233 -5.89 17.14 37.92
C GLU A 233 -6.80 17.87 38.91
N GLU A 234 -6.65 17.52 40.21
CA GLU A 234 -7.43 18.12 41.31
C GLU A 234 -8.92 17.76 41.30
N MET A 235 -9.35 16.84 40.45
CA MET A 235 -10.71 16.29 40.44
C MET A 235 -10.71 14.90 41.05
N LEU A 236 -11.66 14.66 41.95
CA LEU A 236 -11.89 13.35 42.54
C LEU A 236 -13.10 12.68 41.85
N TYR A 237 -12.90 11.55 41.28
CA TYR A 237 -13.90 10.74 40.59
C TYR A 237 -14.33 9.58 41.50
N LEU A 238 -15.63 9.40 41.63
CA LEU A 238 -16.22 8.26 42.32
C LEU A 238 -17.14 7.49 41.41
N ALA A 239 -16.79 6.25 41.08
CA ALA A 239 -17.63 5.32 40.33
C ALA A 239 -18.12 4.19 41.23
N ASN A 240 -19.40 3.88 41.18
CA ASN A 240 -19.99 2.73 41.84
C ASN A 240 -21.08 2.15 40.95
N GLY A 241 -20.96 0.94 40.45
CA GLY A 241 -21.92 0.18 39.66
C GLY A 241 -22.98 0.95 38.86
N TYR A 242 -23.70 1.86 39.52
CA TYR A 242 -24.79 2.66 38.97
C TYR A 242 -24.61 4.17 39.11
N TYR A 243 -23.59 4.61 39.80
CA TYR A 243 -23.40 6.03 40.16
C TYR A 243 -22.00 6.47 39.73
N PHE A 244 -21.94 7.66 39.17
CA PHE A 244 -20.68 8.31 38.81
C PHE A 244 -20.70 9.77 39.19
N PHE A 245 -19.79 10.17 40.07
CA PHE A 245 -19.68 11.52 40.60
C PHE A 245 -18.33 12.09 40.26
N ILE A 246 -18.29 13.37 39.93
CA ILE A 246 -17.06 14.17 39.84
C ILE A 246 -17.11 15.17 40.96
N LEU A 247 -16.06 15.19 41.77
CA LEU A 247 -15.87 16.14 42.88
C LEU A 247 -14.66 17.03 42.58
N ASP A 248 -14.93 18.30 42.43
CA ASP A 248 -13.89 19.32 42.28
C ASP A 248 -13.23 19.55 43.66
N THR A 249 -11.93 19.20 43.79
CA THR A 249 -11.22 19.29 45.06
C THR A 249 -10.88 20.73 45.44
N LEU A 250 -10.85 21.67 44.48
CA LEU A 250 -10.59 23.09 44.69
C LEU A 250 -11.85 23.86 45.09
N HIS A 251 -12.94 23.65 44.37
CA HIS A 251 -14.17 24.43 44.53
C HIS A 251 -15.18 23.72 45.40
N HIS A 252 -14.90 22.50 45.92
CA HIS A 252 -15.79 21.69 46.75
C HIS A 252 -17.17 21.45 46.13
N THR A 253 -17.25 21.35 44.81
CA THR A 253 -18.49 21.09 44.09
C THR A 253 -18.61 19.61 43.72
N ILE A 254 -19.86 19.12 43.65
CA ILE A 254 -20.16 17.74 43.21
C ILE A 254 -21.01 17.81 41.99
N GLN A 255 -20.56 17.14 40.93
CA GLN A 255 -21.34 16.88 39.71
C GLN A 255 -21.78 15.42 39.73
N ASP A 256 -23.10 15.20 39.73
CA ASP A 256 -23.68 13.87 39.65
C ASP A 256 -23.98 13.50 38.19
N LEU A 257 -23.17 12.65 37.61
CA LEU A 257 -23.31 12.11 36.25
C LEU A 257 -24.01 10.73 36.24
N SER A 258 -24.58 10.30 37.34
CA SER A 258 -25.18 8.98 37.50
C SER A 258 -26.33 8.75 36.52
N LYS A 259 -27.15 9.75 36.25
CA LYS A 259 -28.25 9.67 35.28
C LYS A 259 -27.73 9.55 33.84
N GLU A 260 -26.70 10.26 33.53
CA GLU A 260 -26.06 10.26 32.23
C GLU A 260 -25.38 8.90 31.94
N THR A 261 -24.76 8.31 32.97
CA THR A 261 -24.20 6.97 32.92
C THR A 261 -25.28 5.87 32.75
N TYR A 262 -26.41 6.06 33.44
CA TYR A 262 -27.52 5.11 33.37
C TYR A 262 -28.27 5.15 32.04
N ASP A 263 -28.50 6.34 31.47
CA ASP A 263 -29.15 6.52 30.17
C ASP A 263 -28.28 6.03 29.01
N MET A 264 -26.98 6.18 29.07
CA MET A 264 -26.05 5.54 28.13
C MET A 264 -26.08 4.02 28.16
N LYS A 265 -26.26 3.40 29.36
CA LYS A 265 -26.49 1.96 29.49
C LYS A 265 -27.75 1.50 28.74
N LYS A 266 -28.80 2.32 28.73
CA LYS A 266 -30.11 1.99 28.14
C LYS A 266 -30.14 2.14 26.61
N GLU A 267 -29.43 3.13 26.06
CA GLU A 267 -29.42 3.39 24.60
C GLU A 267 -28.52 2.42 23.84
N PHE A 268 -27.39 2.02 24.41
CA PHE A 268 -26.43 1.19 23.66
C PHE A 268 -26.69 -0.31 23.73
N TYR A 269 -27.39 -0.81 24.80
CA TYR A 269 -27.70 -2.24 24.94
C TYR A 269 -29.00 -2.46 25.76
N PRO A 270 -30.16 -2.36 25.15
CA PRO A 270 -31.37 -2.67 25.82
C PRO A 270 -31.44 -4.17 26.17
N GLY A 271 -31.13 -4.52 27.40
CA GLY A 271 -31.28 -5.88 27.96
C GLY A 271 -30.00 -6.56 28.48
N ALA A 272 -28.82 -5.96 28.39
CA ALA A 272 -27.59 -6.69 28.68
C ALA A 272 -26.75 -6.17 29.86
N ILE A 273 -27.21 -5.20 30.65
CA ILE A 273 -26.38 -4.60 31.67
C ILE A 273 -26.87 -4.89 33.08
N SER A 274 -26.38 -6.03 33.57
CA SER A 274 -26.22 -6.28 35.00
C SER A 274 -24.71 -6.42 35.33
N GLU A 275 -23.84 -5.64 34.68
CA GLU A 275 -22.40 -5.73 34.90
C GLU A 275 -21.95 -4.65 35.87
N ASP A 276 -21.20 -5.06 36.90
CA ASP A 276 -20.51 -4.13 37.79
C ASP A 276 -19.38 -3.43 37.05
N ILE A 277 -19.27 -2.12 37.20
CA ILE A 277 -18.09 -1.35 36.81
C ILE A 277 -17.01 -1.71 37.81
N LEU A 278 -15.91 -2.27 37.31
CA LEU A 278 -14.79 -2.75 38.12
C LEU A 278 -13.74 -1.67 38.32
N ASP A 279 -13.57 -0.82 37.33
CA ASP A 279 -12.56 0.25 37.30
C ASP A 279 -12.98 1.34 36.35
N PHE A 280 -12.33 2.51 36.39
CA PHE A 280 -12.47 3.56 35.41
C PHE A 280 -11.16 4.29 35.20
N HIS A 281 -10.95 4.84 34.00
CA HIS A 281 -9.75 5.57 33.62
C HIS A 281 -10.11 6.84 32.88
N ILE A 282 -9.27 7.87 33.05
CA ILE A 282 -9.38 9.10 32.28
C ILE A 282 -8.23 9.10 31.29
N ILE A 283 -8.58 9.04 30.02
CA ILE A 283 -7.65 8.96 28.89
C ILE A 283 -7.95 10.13 27.97
N ASP A 284 -6.97 10.99 27.72
CA ASP A 284 -7.14 12.18 26.87
C ASP A 284 -8.38 13.02 27.23
N GLN A 285 -8.58 13.25 28.54
CA GLN A 285 -9.75 13.94 29.10
C GLN A 285 -11.10 13.23 28.92
N GLN A 286 -11.10 11.98 28.47
CA GLN A 286 -12.30 11.15 28.35
C GLN A 286 -12.33 10.10 29.44
N VAL A 287 -13.51 9.85 29.99
CA VAL A 287 -13.70 8.84 31.02
C VAL A 287 -14.05 7.50 30.35
N PHE A 288 -13.29 6.48 30.71
CA PHE A 288 -13.52 5.10 30.29
C PHE A 288 -13.90 4.28 31.52
N LEU A 289 -15.01 3.57 31.45
CA LEU A 289 -15.48 2.66 32.50
C LEU A 289 -15.14 1.23 32.12
N LEU A 290 -14.46 0.54 33.01
CA LEU A 290 -14.06 -0.85 32.83
C LEU A 290 -15.12 -1.77 33.44
N GLY A 291 -15.92 -2.40 32.62
CA GLY A 291 -16.86 -3.44 33.03
C GLY A 291 -16.23 -4.83 33.03
N SER A 292 -16.94 -5.83 33.54
CA SER A 292 -16.45 -7.21 33.58
C SER A 292 -16.20 -7.81 32.19
N LYS A 293 -16.88 -7.30 31.15
CA LYS A 293 -16.78 -7.78 29.77
C LYS A 293 -16.45 -6.71 28.76
N PHE A 294 -16.79 -5.44 29.04
CA PHE A 294 -16.69 -4.35 28.08
C PHE A 294 -15.97 -3.13 28.64
N LEU A 295 -15.29 -2.39 27.77
CA LEU A 295 -14.79 -1.06 28.02
C LEU A 295 -15.80 -0.04 27.49
N TYR A 296 -16.27 0.85 28.35
CA TYR A 296 -17.24 1.89 28.00
C TYR A 296 -16.57 3.25 28.02
N GLN A 297 -16.77 4.04 26.97
CA GLN A 297 -16.35 5.44 26.94
C GLN A 297 -17.52 6.31 27.39
N VAL A 298 -17.31 7.13 28.42
CA VAL A 298 -18.30 8.12 28.84
C VAL A 298 -18.18 9.32 27.90
N LYS A 299 -19.19 9.55 27.08
CA LYS A 299 -19.28 10.72 26.19
C LYS A 299 -20.16 11.78 26.87
N SER A 300 -19.88 13.05 26.58
CA SER A 300 -20.83 14.15 26.84
C SER A 300 -22.17 13.83 26.19
N LYS A 301 -23.25 14.43 26.72
CA LYS A 301 -24.63 14.16 26.23
C LYS A 301 -24.67 13.96 24.73
N PRO A 302 -25.15 12.81 24.24
CA PRO A 302 -25.34 12.67 22.81
C PRO A 302 -26.32 13.72 22.30
N PRO A 303 -26.13 14.24 21.09
CA PRO A 303 -27.10 15.15 20.47
C PRO A 303 -28.47 14.45 20.47
N ARG A 304 -29.48 15.21 20.85
CA ARG A 304 -30.81 14.68 21.04
C ARG A 304 -31.42 14.35 19.67
N LYS A 305 -31.79 13.10 19.45
CA LYS A 305 -32.79 12.76 18.45
C LYS A 305 -34.15 13.19 19.01
N GLU A 306 -34.80 14.16 18.37
CA GLU A 306 -36.07 14.69 18.85
C GLU A 306 -37.15 13.57 18.84
N GLU A 307 -37.76 13.36 19.96
CA GLU A 307 -38.85 12.41 20.10
C GLU A 307 -40.15 13.01 19.58
N PHE A 308 -40.87 12.25 18.79
CA PHE A 308 -42.21 12.56 18.38
C PHE A 308 -43.17 11.73 19.25
N GLN A 309 -44.11 12.41 19.91
CA GLN A 309 -45.17 11.70 20.66
C GLN A 309 -45.83 10.73 19.67
N ALA A 310 -46.07 9.49 20.10
CA ALA A 310 -46.65 8.41 19.27
C ALA A 310 -47.85 8.89 18.46
N LEU A 311 -47.56 9.40 17.29
CA LEU A 311 -48.50 10.11 16.42
C LEU A 311 -49.16 9.11 15.52
N VAL A 312 -50.29 8.55 15.95
CA VAL A 312 -51.19 7.77 15.10
C VAL A 312 -50.56 6.44 14.58
N PRO A 313 -51.25 5.33 14.53
CA PRO A 313 -50.71 4.02 14.16
C PRO A 313 -50.11 3.87 12.76
N TYR A 314 -50.01 4.95 11.97
CA TYR A 314 -49.53 4.95 10.60
C TYR A 314 -48.21 5.75 10.39
N ILE A 315 -47.69 6.45 11.39
CA ILE A 315 -46.44 7.23 11.22
C ILE A 315 -45.31 6.42 11.83
N ARG A 316 -44.43 5.90 10.96
CA ARG A 316 -43.22 5.19 11.35
C ARG A 316 -42.24 6.13 12.10
N PRO A 317 -41.43 5.64 13.05
CA PRO A 317 -40.43 6.45 13.72
C PRO A 317 -39.35 7.02 12.81
N ASP A 318 -39.29 6.54 11.57
CA ASP A 318 -38.29 6.95 10.54
C ASP A 318 -38.97 7.91 9.54
N ILE A 319 -39.36 9.11 10.02
CA ILE A 319 -39.98 10.10 9.17
C ILE A 319 -38.91 11.01 8.57
N SER A 320 -38.93 11.16 7.25
CA SER A 320 -38.09 12.13 6.55
C SER A 320 -38.56 13.55 6.84
N MET A 321 -37.69 14.32 7.53
CA MET A 321 -37.96 15.70 7.89
C MET A 321 -37.46 16.65 6.83
N ARG A 322 -38.20 17.74 6.59
CA ARG A 322 -37.93 18.69 5.50
C ARG A 322 -37.78 20.13 5.99
N GLY A 323 -38.79 20.92 5.96
CA GLY A 323 -38.76 22.35 6.35
C GLY A 323 -38.84 22.57 7.86
N LEU A 324 -38.22 23.65 8.34
CA LEU A 324 -38.22 24.03 9.75
C LEU A 324 -38.49 25.55 9.86
N ALA A 325 -39.23 25.97 10.88
CA ALA A 325 -39.49 27.39 11.19
C ALA A 325 -39.79 27.57 12.68
N GLU A 326 -39.63 28.77 13.21
CA GLU A 326 -39.98 29.17 14.56
C GLU A 326 -40.94 30.35 14.52
N ASP A 327 -41.95 30.37 15.40
CA ASP A 327 -42.87 31.51 15.57
C ASP A 327 -42.37 32.47 16.68
N GLU A 328 -43.05 33.63 16.81
CA GLU A 328 -42.77 34.67 17.82
C GLU A 328 -42.89 34.16 19.27
N ARG A 329 -43.64 33.05 19.46
CA ARG A 329 -43.81 32.42 20.77
C ARG A 329 -42.75 31.41 21.07
N GLN A 330 -41.78 31.27 20.16
CA GLN A 330 -40.71 30.29 20.23
C GLN A 330 -41.20 28.83 20.12
N ASN A 331 -42.30 28.61 19.40
CA ASN A 331 -42.69 27.25 19.01
C ASN A 331 -41.95 26.89 17.72
N VAL A 332 -41.35 25.69 17.71
CA VAL A 332 -40.64 25.20 16.54
C VAL A 332 -41.54 24.28 15.72
N TYR A 333 -41.63 24.52 14.44
CA TYR A 333 -42.40 23.75 13.47
C TYR A 333 -41.46 22.97 12.58
N ALA A 334 -41.79 21.67 12.35
CA ALA A 334 -41.02 20.78 11.49
C ALA A 334 -41.94 20.06 10.49
N SER A 335 -41.71 20.23 9.20
CA SER A 335 -42.51 19.57 8.18
C SER A 335 -41.94 18.17 7.81
N PHE A 336 -42.85 17.29 7.48
CA PHE A 336 -42.60 15.96 6.92
C PHE A 336 -43.57 15.72 5.74
N TYR A 337 -43.44 14.57 5.05
CA TYR A 337 -44.18 14.37 3.81
C TYR A 337 -45.70 14.67 3.87
N ASN A 338 -46.39 14.33 4.96
CA ASN A 338 -47.83 14.43 5.06
C ASN A 338 -48.29 15.38 6.17
N GLY A 339 -47.46 16.27 6.66
CA GLY A 339 -47.88 17.16 7.75
C GLY A 339 -46.81 18.04 8.32
N VAL A 340 -47.17 18.72 9.39
CA VAL A 340 -46.26 19.55 10.18
C VAL A 340 -46.42 19.15 11.64
N ALA A 341 -45.31 18.99 12.30
CA ALA A 341 -45.22 18.83 13.74
C ALA A 341 -44.88 20.14 14.40
N ILE A 342 -45.35 20.37 15.62
CA ILE A 342 -45.05 21.53 16.44
C ILE A 342 -44.38 21.09 17.73
N LYS A 343 -43.39 21.84 18.18
CA LYS A 343 -42.78 21.74 19.50
C LYS A 343 -43.03 23.06 20.23
N PRO A 344 -44.04 23.13 21.10
CA PRO A 344 -44.31 24.34 21.87
C PRO A 344 -43.14 24.68 22.80
N LYS A 345 -42.97 26.00 23.05
CA LYS A 345 -41.96 26.49 23.99
C LYS A 345 -42.04 25.76 25.33
N GLY A 346 -40.92 25.22 25.79
CA GLY A 346 -40.81 24.53 27.11
C GLY A 346 -41.34 23.09 27.10
N VAL A 347 -41.83 22.58 25.95
CA VAL A 347 -42.16 21.18 25.76
C VAL A 347 -41.00 20.44 25.12
N GLU A 348 -40.74 19.23 25.61
CA GLU A 348 -39.56 18.48 25.10
C GLU A 348 -39.83 17.68 23.80
N GLN A 349 -41.09 17.38 23.50
CA GLN A 349 -41.47 16.53 22.38
C GLN A 349 -42.26 17.29 21.31
N PHE A 350 -42.08 16.85 20.07
CA PHE A 350 -42.93 17.32 18.96
C PHE A 350 -44.25 16.58 18.94
N GLU A 351 -45.32 17.28 18.63
CA GLU A 351 -46.63 16.72 18.38
C GLU A 351 -47.18 17.14 17.01
N ILE A 352 -48.12 16.42 16.44
CA ILE A 352 -48.74 16.84 15.17
C ILE A 352 -49.45 18.17 15.40
N TRP A 353 -49.20 19.12 14.55
CA TRP A 353 -49.85 20.39 14.63
C TRP A 353 -51.35 20.24 14.32
N SER A 354 -52.20 20.56 15.29
CA SER A 354 -53.62 20.23 15.27
C SER A 354 -54.42 20.74 14.04
N PRO A 355 -54.09 21.92 13.43
CA PRO A 355 -54.79 22.35 12.24
C PRO A 355 -54.63 21.41 11.02
N LEU A 356 -53.57 20.60 11.02
CA LEU A 356 -53.27 19.67 9.93
C LEU A 356 -53.55 18.19 10.31
N LYS A 357 -54.07 17.94 11.48
CA LYS A 357 -54.27 16.57 11.98
C LYS A 357 -55.18 15.69 11.10
N ASP A 358 -56.22 16.33 10.55
CA ASP A 358 -57.19 15.66 9.67
C ASP A 358 -57.01 16.07 8.18
N PHE A 359 -55.95 16.78 7.87
CA PHE A 359 -55.65 17.25 6.53
C PHE A 359 -55.05 16.14 5.66
N ASN A 360 -55.91 15.49 4.87
CA ASN A 360 -55.48 14.48 3.93
C ASN A 360 -55.08 15.18 2.62
N SER A 361 -53.77 15.43 2.45
CA SER A 361 -53.27 16.05 1.24
C SER A 361 -52.35 15.10 0.48
N ASP A 362 -52.61 15.02 -0.85
CA ASP A 362 -51.65 14.38 -1.79
C ASP A 362 -50.36 15.21 -1.97
N LEU A 363 -50.04 16.11 -1.04
CA LEU A 363 -48.88 17.01 -1.08
C LEU A 363 -47.58 16.28 -0.66
N TYR A 364 -47.16 15.28 -1.44
CA TYR A 364 -46.06 14.37 -1.18
C TYR A 364 -44.65 15.06 -1.13
N SER A 365 -44.56 16.40 -1.26
CA SER A 365 -43.24 17.03 -1.51
C SER A 365 -43.07 18.44 -1.00
N ALA A 366 -43.60 18.75 0.18
CA ALA A 366 -43.41 20.07 0.79
C ALA A 366 -42.04 20.23 1.43
N TYR A 367 -41.08 20.80 0.73
CA TYR A 367 -39.70 21.01 1.19
C TYR A 367 -39.52 22.32 1.99
N SER A 368 -40.41 23.29 1.83
CA SER A 368 -40.25 24.60 2.46
C SER A 368 -41.31 24.85 3.51
N LEU A 369 -40.86 25.34 4.65
CA LEU A 369 -41.70 25.87 5.71
C LEU A 369 -41.19 27.28 6.05
N THR A 370 -42.09 28.26 6.12
CA THR A 370 -41.70 29.64 6.37
C THR A 370 -42.70 30.29 7.32
N TYR A 371 -42.23 31.01 8.33
CA TYR A 371 -43.04 31.77 9.24
C TYR A 371 -43.00 33.26 8.88
N SER A 372 -44.14 33.89 8.84
CA SER A 372 -44.31 35.35 8.84
C SER A 372 -45.56 35.69 9.62
N THR A 373 -45.38 36.46 10.70
CA THR A 373 -46.44 36.80 11.66
C THR A 373 -47.76 37.19 11.03
N PRO A 374 -48.88 36.55 11.43
CA PRO A 374 -49.03 35.42 12.35
C PRO A 374 -49.14 34.05 11.60
N TYR A 375 -48.59 33.92 10.41
CA TYR A 375 -48.82 32.80 9.49
C TYR A 375 -47.62 31.89 9.32
N ILE A 376 -47.92 30.61 9.24
CA ILE A 376 -47.04 29.57 8.71
C ILE A 376 -47.40 29.29 7.25
N PHE A 377 -46.38 29.31 6.38
CA PHE A 377 -46.50 28.94 4.99
C PHE A 377 -45.89 27.56 4.78
N TRP A 378 -46.71 26.62 4.37
CA TRP A 378 -46.28 25.24 4.08
C TRP A 378 -46.81 24.85 2.71
N HIS A 379 -45.91 24.57 1.77
CA HIS A 379 -46.26 24.35 0.36
C HIS A 379 -47.08 25.52 -0.20
N SER A 380 -48.32 25.29 -0.63
CA SER A 380 -49.24 26.30 -1.12
C SER A 380 -50.25 26.80 -0.06
N LEU A 381 -50.07 26.41 1.19
CA LEU A 381 -50.97 26.75 2.27
C LEU A 381 -50.44 27.91 3.12
N LYS A 382 -51.35 28.78 3.50
CA LYS A 382 -51.18 29.83 4.52
C LYS A 382 -52.02 29.43 5.72
N ILE A 383 -51.37 29.20 6.84
CA ILE A 383 -52.03 28.73 8.05
C ILE A 383 -51.79 29.74 9.17
N ASN A 384 -52.87 30.23 9.75
CA ASN A 384 -52.73 31.12 10.91
C ASN A 384 -52.22 30.29 12.10
N ALA A 385 -51.05 30.63 12.64
CA ALA A 385 -50.43 29.90 13.75
C ALA A 385 -51.24 29.97 15.05
N GLN A 386 -52.15 30.94 15.21
CA GLN A 386 -52.93 31.13 16.41
C GLN A 386 -54.35 30.53 16.31
N SER A 387 -55.03 30.81 15.18
CA SER A 387 -56.40 30.34 14.98
C SER A 387 -56.48 28.97 14.32
N GLY A 388 -55.43 28.50 13.66
CA GLY A 388 -55.41 27.30 12.87
C GLY A 388 -56.15 27.40 11.53
N GLU A 389 -56.58 28.62 11.16
CA GLU A 389 -57.29 28.83 9.90
C GLU A 389 -56.38 28.57 8.72
N ILE A 390 -56.77 27.73 7.79
CA ILE A 390 -56.02 27.34 6.60
C ILE A 390 -56.61 28.02 5.36
N THR A 391 -55.77 28.74 4.64
CA THR A 391 -56.08 29.33 3.34
C THR A 391 -55.06 28.93 2.29
N GLN A 392 -55.51 28.83 1.02
CA GLN A 392 -54.61 28.48 -0.08
C GLN A 392 -54.02 29.75 -0.68
N THR A 393 -52.67 29.81 -0.82
CA THR A 393 -51.97 30.98 -1.37
C THR A 393 -51.80 30.86 -2.87
N VAL A 394 -51.71 29.67 -3.42
CA VAL A 394 -51.47 29.38 -4.86
C VAL A 394 -52.51 28.39 -5.35
N PRO A 395 -53.12 28.61 -6.54
CA PRO A 395 -54.12 27.70 -7.11
C PRO A 395 -53.60 26.26 -7.31
N ASN A 396 -54.51 25.27 -7.24
CA ASN A 396 -54.26 23.81 -7.26
C ASN A 396 -53.52 23.24 -8.48
N PHE A 397 -53.25 24.04 -9.53
CA PHE A 397 -52.53 23.58 -10.72
C PHE A 397 -51.01 23.50 -10.58
N ILE A 398 -50.47 23.93 -9.43
CA ILE A 398 -49.06 23.93 -9.17
C ILE A 398 -48.73 22.64 -8.42
N ASN A 399 -48.55 21.55 -9.15
CA ASN A 399 -48.04 20.31 -8.63
C ASN A 399 -46.53 20.34 -8.66
N GLY A 400 -45.87 20.00 -7.55
CA GLY A 400 -44.45 19.89 -7.44
C GLY A 400 -43.85 20.62 -6.24
N HIS A 401 -42.53 20.57 -6.13
CA HIS A 401 -41.82 21.24 -5.03
C HIS A 401 -41.94 22.76 -5.16
N ILE A 402 -42.24 23.41 -4.05
CA ILE A 402 -42.27 24.86 -3.94
C ILE A 402 -41.17 25.29 -3.00
N VAL A 403 -40.34 26.23 -3.45
CA VAL A 403 -39.31 26.88 -2.63
C VAL A 403 -39.85 28.27 -2.24
N HIS A 404 -39.76 28.57 -0.96
CA HIS A 404 -40.22 29.84 -0.39
C HIS A 404 -39.06 30.75 0.01
N VAL A 405 -39.21 32.06 -0.24
CA VAL A 405 -38.35 33.12 0.33
C VAL A 405 -39.18 34.26 0.78
N LEU A 406 -39.04 34.71 2.02
CA LEU A 406 -39.64 35.91 2.55
C LEU A 406 -38.79 37.12 2.22
N SER A 407 -39.40 38.17 1.65
CA SER A 407 -38.72 39.44 1.38
C SER A 407 -39.66 40.60 1.73
N GLY A 408 -39.47 41.23 2.89
CA GLY A 408 -40.41 42.14 3.51
C GLY A 408 -41.76 41.41 3.77
N ASP A 409 -42.87 42.06 3.44
CA ASP A 409 -44.24 41.53 3.60
C ASP A 409 -44.68 40.65 2.42
N THR A 410 -43.79 40.27 1.55
CA THR A 410 -44.06 39.44 0.36
C THR A 410 -43.39 38.08 0.49
N LEU A 411 -44.19 37.02 0.38
CA LEU A 411 -43.70 35.66 0.23
C LEU A 411 -43.47 35.38 -1.27
N TRP A 412 -42.20 35.14 -1.63
CA TRP A 412 -41.83 34.74 -2.98
C TRP A 412 -41.74 33.23 -3.05
N LEU A 413 -42.39 32.69 -4.13
CA LEU A 413 -42.46 31.25 -4.36
C LEU A 413 -41.93 30.94 -5.75
N TYR A 414 -41.23 29.78 -5.85
CA TYR A 414 -40.88 29.23 -7.14
C TYR A 414 -41.20 27.73 -7.14
N THR A 415 -41.72 27.25 -8.25
CA THR A 415 -42.15 25.86 -8.40
C THR A 415 -41.17 25.09 -9.27
N TRP A 416 -40.99 23.83 -9.02
CA TRP A 416 -40.32 22.93 -9.96
C TRP A 416 -40.97 23.04 -11.33
N TYR A 417 -40.20 23.10 -12.38
CA TYR A 417 -40.71 23.31 -13.77
C TYR A 417 -41.42 24.64 -14.03
N GLY A 418 -41.38 25.55 -13.08
CA GLY A 418 -42.01 26.87 -13.29
C GLY A 418 -41.15 27.78 -14.15
N LYS A 419 -41.77 28.62 -14.95
CA LYS A 419 -41.14 29.70 -15.73
C LYS A 419 -41.37 31.07 -15.08
N SER A 420 -41.94 31.08 -13.86
CA SER A 420 -42.35 32.31 -13.21
C SER A 420 -42.04 32.26 -11.70
N LEU A 421 -41.66 33.42 -11.19
CA LEU A 421 -41.70 33.72 -9.76
C LEU A 421 -43.13 34.12 -9.40
N TYR A 422 -43.63 33.69 -8.28
CA TYR A 422 -44.91 34.11 -7.72
C TYR A 422 -44.66 34.97 -6.49
N ALA A 423 -45.27 36.14 -6.43
CA ALA A 423 -45.20 37.08 -5.32
C ALA A 423 -46.56 37.10 -4.59
N TYR A 424 -46.58 36.60 -3.36
CA TYR A 424 -47.78 36.65 -2.53
C TYR A 424 -47.68 37.77 -1.51
N ASP A 425 -48.49 38.79 -1.67
CA ASP A 425 -48.60 39.86 -0.69
C ASP A 425 -49.33 39.33 0.56
N ILE A 426 -48.59 39.24 1.68
CA ILE A 426 -49.13 38.62 2.90
C ILE A 426 -50.28 39.42 3.50
N PRO A 427 -50.20 40.76 3.67
CA PRO A 427 -51.28 41.58 4.18
C PRO A 427 -52.50 41.63 3.25
N GLY A 428 -52.26 41.85 1.96
CA GLY A 428 -53.32 42.01 0.98
C GLY A 428 -53.95 40.73 0.46
N GLY A 429 -53.30 39.58 0.71
CA GLY A 429 -53.77 38.27 0.24
C GLY A 429 -53.74 38.09 -1.29
N LYS A 430 -53.00 38.93 -2.02
CA LYS A 430 -52.96 38.94 -3.50
C LYS A 430 -51.75 38.17 -4.00
N LEU A 431 -51.93 37.33 -5.01
CA LEU A 431 -50.88 36.60 -5.72
C LEU A 431 -50.66 37.25 -7.09
N ASP A 432 -49.43 37.65 -7.35
CA ASP A 432 -48.98 38.11 -8.65
C ASP A 432 -47.90 37.12 -9.19
N SER A 433 -47.77 37.05 -10.54
CA SER A 433 -46.73 36.21 -11.15
C SER A 433 -45.81 37.04 -12.01
N VAL A 434 -44.53 36.78 -11.95
CA VAL A 434 -43.48 37.45 -12.72
C VAL A 434 -42.80 36.39 -13.57
N PHE A 435 -42.89 36.54 -14.90
CA PHE A 435 -42.22 35.67 -15.84
C PHE A 435 -40.70 35.91 -15.82
N ILE A 436 -39.89 34.87 -15.81
CA ILE A 436 -38.41 34.95 -15.90
C ILE A 436 -38.05 35.07 -17.39
N GLU A 437 -37.43 36.18 -17.77
CA GLU A 437 -37.01 36.44 -19.15
C GLU A 437 -35.80 35.53 -19.50
N PRO A 438 -35.92 34.68 -20.54
CA PRO A 438 -34.78 33.86 -20.97
C PRO A 438 -33.68 34.69 -21.61
N THR A 439 -32.44 34.37 -21.37
CA THR A 439 -31.26 35.11 -21.89
C THR A 439 -31.01 34.89 -23.37
N SER A 440 -31.41 33.74 -23.92
CA SER A 440 -31.17 33.35 -25.34
C SER A 440 -32.44 33.13 -26.15
N GLY A 441 -33.62 33.22 -25.54
CA GLY A 441 -34.90 32.89 -26.18
C GLY A 441 -35.11 31.38 -26.35
N SER A 442 -34.23 30.54 -25.83
CA SER A 442 -34.36 29.08 -25.85
C SER A 442 -35.17 28.59 -24.66
N GLU A 443 -35.97 27.52 -24.86
CA GLU A 443 -36.64 26.85 -23.72
C GLU A 443 -35.67 26.23 -22.72
N SER A 444 -34.43 25.97 -23.11
CA SER A 444 -33.36 25.44 -22.24
C SER A 444 -32.85 26.47 -21.20
N ASP A 445 -33.25 27.73 -21.31
CA ASP A 445 -32.85 28.78 -20.37
C ASP A 445 -33.66 28.80 -19.07
N PHE A 446 -34.71 27.99 -18.98
CA PHE A 446 -35.50 27.88 -17.75
C PHE A 446 -34.95 26.80 -16.83
N PRO A 447 -34.70 27.14 -15.54
CA PRO A 447 -34.23 26.14 -14.60
C PRO A 447 -35.24 25.01 -14.44
N SER A 448 -34.78 23.78 -14.70
CA SER A 448 -35.65 22.60 -14.66
C SER A 448 -36.04 22.20 -13.25
N ILE A 449 -35.11 22.36 -12.28
CA ILE A 449 -35.31 22.03 -10.88
C ILE A 449 -34.61 23.07 -10.02
N ILE A 450 -35.36 23.74 -9.13
CA ILE A 450 -34.79 24.63 -8.13
C ILE A 450 -34.67 23.93 -6.79
N ASN A 451 -33.48 23.98 -6.22
CA ASN A 451 -33.19 23.41 -4.92
C ASN A 451 -33.22 24.45 -3.79
N LYS A 452 -32.77 25.68 -4.07
CA LYS A 452 -32.71 26.75 -3.09
C LYS A 452 -32.88 28.11 -3.73
N MET A 453 -33.55 29.03 -3.03
CA MET A 453 -33.68 30.45 -3.36
C MET A 453 -33.41 31.28 -2.10
N ILE A 454 -32.58 32.32 -2.21
CA ILE A 454 -32.27 33.25 -1.11
C ILE A 454 -32.27 34.69 -1.61
N ASN A 455 -32.51 35.64 -0.73
CA ASN A 455 -32.41 37.06 -1.07
C ASN A 455 -30.94 37.45 -1.35
N ASN A 456 -30.70 38.38 -2.24
CA ASN A 456 -29.46 39.12 -2.29
C ASN A 456 -29.41 40.18 -1.15
N HIS A 457 -28.32 40.91 -0.98
CA HIS A 457 -28.11 41.82 0.15
C HIS A 457 -29.13 42.91 0.28
N ASP A 458 -29.53 43.50 -0.82
CA ASP A 458 -30.48 44.64 -0.86
C ASP A 458 -31.93 44.19 -1.04
N GLN A 459 -32.17 42.88 -1.06
CA GLN A 459 -33.48 42.27 -1.26
C GLN A 459 -34.17 42.65 -2.58
N THR A 460 -33.41 43.04 -3.59
CA THR A 460 -33.95 43.41 -4.91
C THR A 460 -33.99 42.24 -5.89
N ALA A 461 -33.26 41.18 -5.59
CA ALA A 461 -33.09 40.00 -6.43
C ALA A 461 -32.91 38.73 -5.58
N PHE A 462 -32.99 37.58 -6.25
CA PHE A 462 -32.80 36.26 -5.63
C PHE A 462 -31.64 35.50 -6.25
N TRP A 463 -30.80 34.93 -5.42
CA TRP A 463 -29.90 33.88 -5.82
C TRP A 463 -30.67 32.57 -5.86
N ILE A 464 -30.58 31.87 -6.97
CA ILE A 464 -31.33 30.65 -7.23
C ILE A 464 -30.33 29.54 -7.56
N ALA A 465 -30.33 28.46 -6.78
CA ALA A 465 -29.60 27.24 -7.06
C ALA A 465 -30.46 26.24 -7.82
N THR A 466 -29.90 25.66 -8.87
CA THR A 466 -30.59 24.68 -9.70
C THR A 466 -29.95 23.31 -9.62
N GLY A 467 -30.75 22.26 -9.89
CA GLY A 467 -30.28 20.89 -9.86
C GLY A 467 -29.33 20.51 -11.01
N SER A 468 -29.30 21.29 -12.11
CA SER A 468 -28.54 20.89 -13.32
C SER A 468 -27.90 22.05 -14.09
N GLU A 469 -28.20 23.29 -13.75
CA GLU A 469 -27.82 24.45 -14.59
C GLU A 469 -26.88 25.41 -13.89
N GLY A 470 -26.70 25.30 -12.55
CA GLY A 470 -25.84 26.15 -11.75
C GLY A 470 -26.57 27.20 -10.90
N ILE A 471 -26.02 28.42 -10.80
CA ILE A 471 -26.55 29.50 -9.96
C ILE A 471 -26.94 30.69 -10.82
N ARG A 472 -28.10 31.29 -10.53
CA ARG A 472 -28.56 32.49 -11.20
C ARG A 472 -28.97 33.58 -10.19
N LEU A 473 -28.70 34.80 -10.53
CA LEU A 473 -29.25 35.98 -9.85
C LEU A 473 -30.40 36.51 -10.68
N VAL A 474 -31.61 36.46 -10.15
CA VAL A 474 -32.84 36.88 -10.84
C VAL A 474 -33.47 38.04 -10.09
N SER A 475 -33.74 39.17 -10.77
CA SER A 475 -34.41 40.28 -10.15
C SER A 475 -35.88 39.99 -9.82
N LYS A 476 -36.47 40.73 -8.91
CA LYS A 476 -37.90 40.67 -8.62
C LYS A 476 -38.80 40.98 -9.82
N GLN A 477 -38.26 41.55 -10.90
CA GLN A 477 -38.96 41.79 -12.18
C GLN A 477 -38.77 40.67 -13.19
N GLY A 478 -38.08 39.55 -12.80
CA GLY A 478 -37.91 38.39 -13.67
C GLY A 478 -36.69 38.44 -14.60
N ARG A 479 -35.83 39.47 -14.49
CA ARG A 479 -34.60 39.57 -15.31
C ARG A 479 -33.46 38.78 -14.70
N ILE A 480 -32.78 37.98 -15.51
CA ILE A 480 -31.53 37.30 -15.10
C ILE A 480 -30.40 38.33 -15.12
N LEU A 481 -29.90 38.71 -13.94
CA LEU A 481 -28.83 39.68 -13.75
C LEU A 481 -27.44 39.03 -13.87
N GLN A 482 -27.29 37.83 -13.37
CA GLN A 482 -26.06 37.02 -13.43
C GLN A 482 -26.40 35.56 -13.59
N SER A 483 -25.50 34.83 -14.27
CA SER A 483 -25.64 33.38 -14.43
C SER A 483 -24.26 32.73 -14.34
N TYR A 484 -24.18 31.61 -13.63
CA TYR A 484 -23.02 30.78 -13.47
C TYR A 484 -23.43 29.34 -13.76
N THR A 485 -22.88 28.74 -14.82
CA THR A 485 -23.13 27.34 -15.15
C THR A 485 -22.39 26.43 -14.16
N LEU A 486 -22.74 25.15 -14.12
CA LEU A 486 -22.00 24.19 -13.31
C LEU A 486 -20.51 24.16 -13.70
N ALA A 487 -20.19 24.26 -14.98
CA ALA A 487 -18.81 24.32 -15.48
C ALA A 487 -18.06 25.59 -15.00
N ASP A 488 -18.73 26.75 -14.94
CA ASP A 488 -18.15 27.98 -14.39
C ASP A 488 -17.84 27.86 -12.88
N LEU A 489 -18.39 26.89 -12.20
CA LEU A 489 -18.24 26.62 -10.78
C LEU A 489 -17.37 25.37 -10.50
N GLY A 490 -16.78 24.78 -11.53
CA GLY A 490 -15.96 23.58 -11.42
C GLY A 490 -16.74 22.31 -11.06
N ILE A 491 -18.04 22.28 -11.33
CA ILE A 491 -18.94 21.17 -11.01
C ILE A 491 -19.24 20.37 -12.29
N SER A 492 -19.28 19.05 -12.17
CA SER A 492 -19.64 18.17 -13.29
C SER A 492 -21.09 18.39 -13.79
N PRO A 493 -21.35 18.32 -15.10
CA PRO A 493 -22.65 18.62 -15.67
C PRO A 493 -23.84 17.75 -15.21
N GLN A 494 -23.53 16.60 -14.61
CA GLN A 494 -24.53 15.65 -14.11
C GLN A 494 -24.89 15.88 -12.63
N GLU A 495 -24.22 16.82 -11.98
CA GLU A 495 -24.32 17.08 -10.55
C GLU A 495 -24.88 18.48 -10.30
N GLY A 496 -25.63 18.66 -9.23
CA GLY A 496 -26.35 19.92 -8.97
C GLY A 496 -25.93 20.58 -7.67
N ILE A 497 -26.46 21.78 -7.46
CA ILE A 497 -26.30 22.57 -6.24
C ILE A 497 -27.54 22.41 -5.39
N ASN A 498 -27.33 22.05 -4.09
CA ASN A 498 -28.43 21.76 -3.18
C ASN A 498 -28.78 22.91 -2.24
N ASP A 499 -27.80 23.71 -1.82
CA ASP A 499 -28.02 24.83 -0.88
C ASP A 499 -27.13 26.01 -1.18
N LEU A 500 -27.55 27.19 -0.73
CA LEU A 500 -26.90 28.49 -0.88
C LEU A 500 -26.87 29.22 0.46
N LEU A 501 -25.77 29.91 0.72
CA LEU A 501 -25.61 30.83 1.84
C LEU A 501 -24.85 32.07 1.38
N LEU A 502 -25.43 33.25 1.60
CA LEU A 502 -24.78 34.51 1.28
C LEU A 502 -24.12 35.10 2.53
N ASP A 503 -22.81 35.29 2.46
CA ASP A 503 -21.99 35.86 3.52
C ASP A 503 -21.10 36.98 2.95
N GLY A 504 -21.47 38.20 3.22
CA GLY A 504 -20.84 39.37 2.60
C GLY A 504 -20.85 39.23 1.07
N TYR A 505 -19.73 39.45 0.41
CA TYR A 505 -19.59 39.30 -1.04
C TYR A 505 -19.42 37.86 -1.51
N TYR A 506 -19.41 36.91 -0.60
CA TYR A 506 -19.24 35.51 -0.93
C TYR A 506 -20.57 34.77 -0.93
N LEU A 507 -20.84 34.07 -2.02
CA LEU A 507 -21.93 33.14 -2.11
C LEU A 507 -21.37 31.73 -1.93
N TRP A 508 -21.68 31.11 -0.78
CA TRP A 508 -21.35 29.73 -0.50
C TRP A 508 -22.42 28.83 -1.11
N TYR A 509 -22.00 27.72 -1.69
CA TYR A 509 -22.90 26.74 -2.28
C TYR A 509 -22.46 25.32 -1.94
N GLY A 510 -23.43 24.46 -1.65
CA GLY A 510 -23.21 23.04 -1.36
C GLY A 510 -23.82 22.16 -2.45
N GLY A 511 -23.10 21.13 -2.86
CA GLY A 511 -23.55 20.22 -3.89
C GLY A 511 -22.89 18.87 -3.82
N TYR A 512 -22.93 18.14 -4.93
CA TYR A 512 -22.38 16.79 -5.01
C TYR A 512 -20.84 16.74 -5.00
N GLU A 513 -20.18 17.82 -5.43
CA GLU A 513 -18.72 17.90 -5.48
C GLU A 513 -18.07 18.49 -4.23
N GLY A 514 -18.88 18.95 -3.26
CA GLY A 514 -18.39 19.55 -2.01
C GLY A 514 -18.96 20.93 -1.73
N LEU A 515 -18.18 21.74 -1.00
CA LEU A 515 -18.50 23.12 -0.61
C LEU A 515 -17.79 24.10 -1.55
N GLY A 516 -18.55 24.94 -2.24
CA GLY A 516 -17.99 25.99 -3.09
C GLY A 516 -18.17 27.38 -2.49
N ARG A 517 -17.24 28.28 -2.79
CA ARG A 517 -17.31 29.72 -2.47
C ARG A 517 -17.12 30.52 -3.74
N LEU A 518 -18.12 31.30 -4.11
CA LEU A 518 -18.10 32.19 -5.25
C LEU A 518 -18.02 33.64 -4.78
N ASN A 519 -17.05 34.40 -5.25
CA ASN A 519 -17.01 35.83 -5.06
C ASN A 519 -17.93 36.50 -6.10
N THR A 520 -19.02 37.13 -5.65
CA THR A 520 -20.06 37.72 -6.51
C THR A 520 -19.60 38.97 -7.24
N GLN A 521 -18.46 39.58 -6.87
CA GLN A 521 -17.94 40.80 -7.50
C GLN A 521 -16.97 40.47 -8.64
N ASN A 522 -15.98 39.56 -8.40
CA ASN A 522 -14.94 39.27 -9.37
C ASN A 522 -15.13 37.94 -10.10
N ARG A 523 -16.16 37.15 -9.74
CA ARG A 523 -16.53 35.86 -10.31
C ARG A 523 -15.52 34.73 -10.05
N GLU A 524 -14.57 34.92 -9.16
CA GLU A 524 -13.67 33.86 -8.75
C GLU A 524 -14.39 32.87 -7.86
N TYR A 525 -14.12 31.56 -8.07
CA TYR A 525 -14.66 30.51 -7.23
C TYR A 525 -13.55 29.65 -6.63
N THR A 526 -13.84 29.02 -5.51
CA THR A 526 -13.01 28.02 -4.87
C THR A 526 -13.89 26.87 -4.45
N LEU A 527 -13.47 25.63 -4.74
CA LEU A 527 -14.18 24.42 -4.35
C LEU A 527 -13.38 23.71 -3.26
N TYR A 528 -14.01 23.48 -2.11
CA TYR A 528 -13.46 22.78 -0.97
C TYR A 528 -14.04 21.37 -0.96
N LYS A 529 -13.17 20.37 -1.11
CA LYS A 529 -13.54 18.96 -1.06
C LYS A 529 -13.19 18.41 0.32
N ASP A 530 -14.12 17.69 0.91
CA ASP A 530 -13.85 16.97 2.15
C ASP A 530 -12.87 15.81 1.87
N PRO A 531 -11.69 15.78 2.48
CA PRO A 531 -10.70 14.74 2.23
C PRO A 531 -11.11 13.39 2.83
N VAL A 532 -12.06 13.37 3.77
CA VAL A 532 -12.50 12.14 4.44
C VAL A 532 -13.52 11.42 3.58
N ILE A 533 -13.06 10.40 2.86
CA ILE A 533 -13.89 9.52 2.05
C ILE A 533 -14.14 8.24 2.84
N SER A 534 -15.42 7.93 3.10
CA SER A 534 -15.76 6.65 3.74
C SER A 534 -15.33 5.47 2.88
N PRO A 535 -14.66 4.44 3.45
CA PRO A 535 -14.23 3.25 2.72
C PRO A 535 -15.37 2.49 2.01
N ALA A 536 -16.60 2.65 2.50
CA ALA A 536 -17.78 1.99 1.92
C ALA A 536 -18.28 2.62 0.60
N MET A 537 -17.85 3.84 0.28
CA MET A 537 -18.23 4.55 -0.95
C MET A 537 -16.98 5.06 -1.68
N GLN A 538 -16.17 4.16 -2.16
CA GLN A 538 -15.03 4.45 -3.00
C GLN A 538 -15.44 5.38 -4.16
N GLN A 539 -14.86 6.61 -4.20
CA GLN A 539 -14.80 7.53 -5.35
C GLN A 539 -15.79 8.71 -5.44
N ARG A 540 -16.64 9.00 -4.48
CA ARG A 540 -17.45 10.24 -4.57
C ARG A 540 -17.17 11.21 -3.44
N PRO A 541 -16.97 12.51 -3.74
CA PRO A 541 -16.87 13.55 -2.72
C PRO A 541 -18.13 13.59 -1.85
N ARG A 542 -18.01 14.15 -0.64
CA ARG A 542 -19.15 14.30 0.27
C ARG A 542 -20.21 15.22 -0.33
N THR A 543 -21.40 14.69 -0.59
CA THR A 543 -22.53 15.48 -1.06
C THR A 543 -23.07 16.35 0.08
N ILE A 544 -23.09 17.66 -0.13
CA ILE A 544 -23.63 18.64 0.80
C ILE A 544 -25.07 18.94 0.47
N PHE A 545 -25.96 18.80 1.46
CA PHE A 545 -27.39 19.04 1.31
C PHE A 545 -27.85 20.36 1.93
N THR A 546 -27.18 20.79 3.02
CA THR A 546 -27.57 22.03 3.70
C THR A 546 -26.38 22.65 4.41
N ILE A 547 -26.36 23.99 4.43
CA ILE A 547 -25.32 24.82 5.03
C ILE A 547 -25.99 25.76 6.03
N LEU A 548 -25.60 25.74 7.30
CA LEU A 548 -26.13 26.57 8.34
C LEU A 548 -25.02 27.31 9.08
N PRO A 549 -25.02 28.66 9.09
CA PRO A 549 -23.92 29.42 9.69
C PRO A 549 -23.92 29.31 11.22
N ASP A 550 -22.69 29.30 11.80
CA ASP A 550 -22.42 29.40 13.22
C ASP A 550 -21.83 30.80 13.52
N GLU A 551 -22.13 31.37 14.69
CA GLU A 551 -21.56 32.64 15.16
C GLU A 551 -20.05 32.60 15.39
N ARG A 552 -19.43 31.41 15.41
CA ARG A 552 -18.02 31.15 15.65
C ARG A 552 -17.14 31.12 14.40
N ASN A 553 -17.58 31.76 13.31
CA ASN A 553 -16.89 31.79 12.03
C ASN A 553 -16.81 30.42 11.32
N GLY A 554 -17.93 29.73 11.20
CA GLY A 554 -18.00 28.45 10.49
C GLY A 554 -19.41 28.08 10.05
N PHE A 555 -19.53 26.89 9.49
CA PHE A 555 -20.81 26.35 9.03
C PHE A 555 -21.01 24.93 9.54
N TYR A 556 -22.18 24.66 10.09
CA TYR A 556 -22.66 23.29 10.23
C TYR A 556 -23.22 22.83 8.89
N ILE A 557 -22.76 21.70 8.41
CA ILE A 557 -23.07 21.17 7.09
C ILE A 557 -23.71 19.79 7.23
N GLY A 558 -24.97 19.68 6.79
CA GLY A 558 -25.66 18.42 6.67
C GLY A 558 -25.34 17.75 5.35
N SER A 559 -24.88 16.50 5.40
CA SER A 559 -24.45 15.75 4.24
C SER A 559 -25.12 14.37 4.15
N HIS A 560 -24.85 13.62 3.08
CA HIS A 560 -25.28 12.23 2.97
C HIS A 560 -24.52 11.29 3.94
N GLN A 561 -23.45 11.77 4.55
CA GLN A 561 -22.61 11.03 5.50
C GLN A 561 -22.47 11.79 6.83
N GLY A 562 -23.57 12.23 7.39
CA GLY A 562 -23.58 12.89 8.68
C GLY A 562 -23.32 14.39 8.64
N LEU A 563 -23.19 14.93 9.85
CA LEU A 563 -22.91 16.34 10.12
C LEU A 563 -21.40 16.58 10.10
N VAL A 564 -20.98 17.65 9.41
CA VAL A 564 -19.60 18.14 9.45
C VAL A 564 -19.59 19.63 9.76
N TYR A 565 -18.50 20.12 10.30
CA TYR A 565 -18.29 21.56 10.50
C TYR A 565 -17.21 22.04 9.56
N PHE A 566 -17.44 23.18 8.91
CA PHE A 566 -16.46 23.86 8.09
C PHE A 566 -16.03 25.15 8.78
N ASP A 567 -14.77 25.25 9.13
CA ASP A 567 -14.19 26.45 9.73
C ASP A 567 -13.74 27.41 8.65
N THR A 568 -14.36 28.60 8.59
CA THR A 568 -14.03 29.61 7.58
C THR A 568 -12.73 30.36 7.85
N THR A 569 -12.12 30.19 9.03
CA THR A 569 -10.81 30.77 9.36
C THR A 569 -9.69 29.90 8.80
N THR A 570 -9.79 28.59 9.00
CA THR A 570 -8.80 27.61 8.54
C THR A 570 -9.11 27.07 7.14
N MET A 571 -10.34 27.26 6.65
CA MET A 571 -10.86 26.67 5.40
C MET A 571 -10.83 25.13 5.36
N LEU A 572 -11.00 24.51 6.50
CA LEU A 572 -10.94 23.05 6.66
C LEU A 572 -12.28 22.50 7.17
N PHE A 573 -12.56 21.25 6.75
CA PHE A 573 -13.62 20.45 7.33
C PHE A 573 -13.16 19.84 8.64
N THR A 574 -14.03 19.85 9.64
CA THR A 574 -13.84 19.18 10.93
C THR A 574 -14.97 18.17 11.13
N HIS A 575 -14.62 17.00 11.62
CA HIS A 575 -15.52 15.86 11.70
C HIS A 575 -15.88 15.55 13.14
N LEU A 576 -17.06 15.03 13.34
CA LEU A 576 -17.42 14.33 14.58
C LEU A 576 -16.81 12.93 14.57
N HIS A 577 -16.62 12.35 15.76
CA HIS A 577 -16.17 10.97 15.83
C HIS A 577 -17.12 10.05 15.03
N PRO A 578 -16.64 9.02 14.30
CA PRO A 578 -17.47 8.18 13.44
C PRO A 578 -18.63 7.48 14.15
N GLN A 579 -18.47 7.18 15.44
CA GLN A 579 -19.51 6.60 16.29
C GLN A 579 -20.50 7.64 16.87
N HIS A 580 -20.25 8.93 16.60
CA HIS A 580 -21.17 9.95 17.06
C HIS A 580 -22.52 9.86 16.34
N PRO A 581 -23.68 9.98 17.01
CA PRO A 581 -24.98 9.82 16.39
C PRO A 581 -25.24 10.70 15.17
N LEU A 582 -24.61 11.87 15.09
CA LEU A 582 -24.73 12.79 13.95
C LEU A 582 -23.74 12.48 12.82
N SER A 583 -22.82 11.55 12.95
CA SER A 583 -21.89 11.19 11.89
C SER A 583 -22.46 10.21 10.86
N GLN A 584 -23.58 9.58 11.15
CA GLN A 584 -24.18 8.53 10.31
C GLN A 584 -25.42 8.92 9.54
N PRO A 585 -26.31 9.85 10.04
CA PRO A 585 -27.57 10.15 9.36
C PRO A 585 -27.33 10.78 7.99
N GLU A 586 -28.13 10.37 7.01
CA GLU A 586 -28.27 11.13 5.76
C GLU A 586 -29.21 12.30 5.99
N PHE A 587 -28.67 13.51 5.96
CA PHE A 587 -29.47 14.72 6.14
C PHE A 587 -30.22 15.10 4.86
N ASN A 588 -31.30 15.83 5.02
CA ASN A 588 -32.13 16.26 3.90
C ASN A 588 -31.78 17.65 3.40
N ARG A 589 -32.10 17.92 2.12
CA ARG A 589 -32.01 19.25 1.54
C ARG A 589 -32.97 20.21 2.23
N THR A 590 -32.55 21.45 2.39
CA THR A 590 -33.35 22.55 2.98
C THR A 590 -33.87 22.30 4.39
N SER A 591 -33.31 21.33 5.08
CA SER A 591 -33.77 20.85 6.37
C SER A 591 -32.81 21.19 7.50
N ALA A 592 -32.36 22.42 7.58
CA ALA A 592 -31.56 22.95 8.67
C ALA A 592 -32.12 24.28 9.15
N PHE A 593 -32.11 24.47 10.47
CA PHE A 593 -32.66 25.64 11.10
C PHE A 593 -31.98 25.89 12.45
N ARG A 594 -31.84 27.16 12.83
CA ARG A 594 -31.39 27.60 14.14
C ARG A 594 -32.51 28.37 14.81
N ASP A 595 -32.93 27.97 16.01
CA ASP A 595 -33.94 28.69 16.77
C ASP A 595 -33.39 29.95 17.44
N SER A 596 -34.28 30.78 17.96
CA SER A 596 -33.92 32.01 18.68
C SER A 596 -33.15 31.78 19.97
N GLN A 597 -33.11 30.56 20.49
CA GLN A 597 -32.34 30.17 21.67
C GLN A 597 -30.94 29.59 21.32
N GLY A 598 -30.56 29.58 20.04
CA GLY A 598 -29.26 29.09 19.58
C GLY A 598 -29.17 27.58 19.43
N ARG A 599 -30.29 26.84 19.46
CA ARG A 599 -30.32 25.41 19.19
C ARG A 599 -30.41 25.18 17.68
N PHE A 600 -29.60 24.28 17.19
CA PHE A 600 -29.56 23.87 15.79
C PHE A 600 -30.42 22.64 15.60
N TYR A 601 -31.16 22.59 14.48
CA TYR A 601 -31.99 21.48 14.06
C TYR A 601 -31.62 21.04 12.66
N PHE A 602 -31.46 19.74 12.47
CA PHE A 602 -31.15 19.16 11.18
C PHE A 602 -32.06 17.98 10.91
N GLY A 603 -32.86 18.08 9.86
CA GLY A 603 -33.75 17.03 9.39
C GLY A 603 -33.01 16.00 8.56
N SER A 604 -33.28 14.73 8.82
CA SER A 604 -32.70 13.60 8.13
C SER A 604 -33.76 12.72 7.45
N THR A 605 -33.33 11.71 6.74
CA THR A 605 -34.20 10.69 6.15
C THR A 605 -34.90 9.84 7.21
N ASN A 606 -34.40 9.84 8.46
CA ASN A 606 -34.87 9.01 9.56
C ASN A 606 -35.21 9.78 10.84
N GLY A 607 -35.53 11.07 10.74
CA GLY A 607 -35.94 11.91 11.84
C GLY A 607 -35.30 13.28 11.93
N LEU A 608 -35.47 13.95 13.05
CA LEU A 608 -34.95 15.29 13.35
C LEU A 608 -33.91 15.20 14.45
N TYR A 609 -32.76 15.80 14.24
CA TYR A 609 -31.71 15.91 15.25
C TYR A 609 -31.57 17.36 15.69
N SER A 610 -31.34 17.58 16.97
CA SER A 610 -31.07 18.91 17.50
C SER A 610 -29.86 18.89 18.43
N PHE A 611 -29.14 20.01 18.47
CA PHE A 611 -27.98 20.19 19.32
C PHE A 611 -27.72 21.69 19.59
N ARG A 612 -26.97 21.96 20.62
CA ARG A 612 -26.27 23.23 20.79
C ARG A 612 -24.79 23.06 20.47
N PRO A 613 -24.10 24.10 19.98
CA PRO A 613 -22.68 24.00 19.64
C PRO A 613 -21.79 23.42 20.73
N GLU A 614 -22.07 23.69 21.99
CA GLU A 614 -21.36 23.17 23.16
C GLU A 614 -21.63 21.71 23.46
N GLU A 615 -22.66 21.12 22.85
CA GLU A 615 -22.99 19.69 22.94
C GLU A 615 -22.19 18.86 21.91
N LEU A 616 -21.48 19.50 20.98
CA LEU A 616 -20.70 18.84 19.94
C LEU A 616 -19.22 19.01 20.19
N GLU A 617 -18.55 17.89 20.31
CA GLU A 617 -17.08 17.80 20.27
C GLU A 617 -16.66 17.45 18.85
N PHE A 618 -16.36 18.46 18.05
CA PHE A 618 -15.64 18.24 16.82
C PHE A 618 -14.19 17.90 17.13
N GLN A 619 -13.63 17.03 16.33
CA GLN A 619 -12.21 16.71 16.41
C GLN A 619 -11.45 18.03 16.20
N SER A 620 -11.01 18.65 17.30
CA SER A 620 -10.20 19.87 17.28
C SER A 620 -8.98 19.66 16.38
N ALA A 621 -8.47 20.73 15.80
CA ALA A 621 -7.19 20.72 15.11
C ALA A 621 -6.18 20.01 16.02
N VAL A 622 -5.69 18.88 15.58
CA VAL A 622 -4.94 17.92 16.37
C VAL A 622 -3.69 18.60 16.91
N GLU A 623 -3.58 18.72 18.21
CA GLU A 623 -2.44 19.38 18.84
C GLU A 623 -1.14 18.63 18.54
N ALA A 624 -1.13 17.34 18.64
CA ALA A 624 -0.07 16.45 18.18
C ALA A 624 -0.58 15.00 18.20
N LEU A 625 -0.21 14.21 17.20
CA LEU A 625 -0.43 12.78 17.25
C LEU A 625 0.65 12.10 18.06
N TYR A 626 0.29 11.03 18.76
CA TYR A 626 1.30 10.10 19.27
C TYR A 626 2.16 9.58 18.10
N PRO A 627 3.42 9.20 18.37
CA PRO A 627 4.28 8.69 17.33
C PRO A 627 3.67 7.47 16.63
N LEU A 628 3.68 7.49 15.30
CA LEU A 628 3.31 6.34 14.49
C LEU A 628 4.31 5.21 14.74
N LYS A 629 3.81 4.06 15.11
CA LYS A 629 4.60 2.88 15.41
C LYS A 629 4.17 1.69 14.58
N LEU A 630 5.11 0.82 14.34
CA LEU A 630 4.84 -0.49 13.79
C LEU A 630 4.37 -1.41 14.92
N TYR A 631 3.18 -1.97 14.76
CA TYR A 631 2.55 -2.80 15.79
C TYR A 631 2.91 -4.29 15.65
N SER A 632 2.92 -4.79 14.42
CA SER A 632 3.36 -6.13 14.07
C SER A 632 3.70 -6.22 12.59
N ILE A 633 4.51 -7.23 12.24
CA ILE A 633 4.76 -7.61 10.86
C ILE A 633 4.40 -9.09 10.73
N SER A 634 3.57 -9.40 9.75
CA SER A 634 3.26 -10.77 9.32
C SER A 634 3.89 -11.01 7.96
N ILE A 635 4.74 -12.03 7.86
CA ILE A 635 5.50 -12.34 6.65
C ILE A 635 5.17 -13.76 6.23
N PHE A 636 4.56 -13.90 5.05
CA PHE A 636 4.23 -15.22 4.50
C PHE A 636 5.45 -15.82 3.78
N ASN A 637 5.89 -16.98 4.24
CA ASN A 637 6.89 -17.77 3.57
C ASN A 637 6.22 -18.77 2.60
N GLY A 638 6.42 -18.54 1.30
CA GLY A 638 5.80 -19.35 0.24
C GLY A 638 6.33 -20.79 0.17
N GLU A 639 7.57 -21.06 0.60
CA GLU A 639 8.16 -22.39 0.63
C GLU A 639 7.63 -23.22 1.81
N GLU A 640 7.57 -22.63 3.00
CA GLU A 640 7.10 -23.29 4.22
C GLU A 640 5.58 -23.27 4.36
N LYS A 641 4.88 -22.43 3.57
CA LYS A 641 3.43 -22.16 3.64
C LYS A 641 2.97 -21.73 5.04
N GLN A 642 3.80 -20.99 5.73
CA GLN A 642 3.56 -20.49 7.08
C GLN A 642 3.84 -19.00 7.17
N ASN A 643 3.23 -18.33 8.16
CA ASN A 643 3.52 -16.95 8.48
C ASN A 643 4.58 -16.88 9.57
N ARG A 644 5.58 -16.04 9.35
CA ARG A 644 6.50 -15.56 10.39
C ARG A 644 5.96 -14.25 10.93
N TYR A 645 5.85 -14.13 12.24
CA TYR A 645 5.38 -12.95 12.92
C TYR A 645 6.51 -12.25 13.68
N VAL A 646 6.58 -10.93 13.56
CA VAL A 646 7.47 -10.07 14.35
C VAL A 646 6.59 -9.13 15.15
N THR A 647 6.57 -9.31 16.48
CA THR A 647 5.68 -8.61 17.41
C THR A 647 6.40 -7.96 18.58
N SER A 648 7.69 -8.24 18.76
CA SER A 648 8.55 -7.63 19.77
C SER A 648 9.76 -6.95 19.14
N ASP A 649 10.36 -6.04 19.89
CA ASP A 649 11.57 -5.30 19.51
C ASP A 649 11.44 -4.51 18.19
N LEU A 650 10.21 -4.19 17.79
CA LEU A 650 9.93 -3.47 16.54
C LEU A 650 10.51 -2.05 16.51
N ASN A 651 10.63 -1.41 17.69
CA ASN A 651 11.23 -0.08 17.81
C ASN A 651 12.76 -0.09 17.68
N GLU A 652 13.39 -1.24 17.85
CA GLU A 652 14.82 -1.44 17.68
C GLU A 652 15.17 -1.92 16.26
N LEU A 653 14.16 -2.19 15.42
CA LEU A 653 14.32 -2.70 14.08
C LEU A 653 14.85 -1.60 13.15
N SER A 654 16.16 -1.63 12.89
CA SER A 654 16.79 -0.68 11.97
C SER A 654 16.59 -1.03 10.50
N GLU A 655 16.39 -2.30 10.17
CA GLU A 655 16.19 -2.82 8.83
C GLU A 655 15.43 -4.14 8.86
N LEU A 656 14.47 -4.31 7.98
CA LEU A 656 13.76 -5.58 7.78
C LEU A 656 14.43 -6.39 6.68
N VAL A 657 15.11 -7.46 7.05
CA VAL A 657 15.75 -8.37 6.08
C VAL A 657 14.78 -9.50 5.73
N LEU A 658 14.46 -9.61 4.45
CA LEU A 658 13.53 -10.60 3.90
C LEU A 658 14.28 -11.65 3.09
N GLN A 659 13.84 -12.89 3.21
CA GLN A 659 14.32 -14.00 2.40
C GLN A 659 13.56 -14.07 1.06
N PRO A 660 14.15 -14.64 0.01
CA PRO A 660 13.51 -14.71 -1.30
C PRO A 660 12.19 -15.49 -1.35
N SER A 661 11.99 -16.40 -0.39
CA SER A 661 10.75 -17.17 -0.22
C SER A 661 9.64 -16.41 0.51
N GLU A 662 9.95 -15.27 1.12
CA GLU A 662 9.01 -14.41 1.84
C GLU A 662 8.36 -13.44 0.86
N THR A 663 7.10 -13.71 0.46
CA THR A 663 6.47 -13.04 -0.67
C THR A 663 5.42 -12.01 -0.30
N ASN A 664 4.69 -12.22 0.78
CA ASN A 664 3.61 -11.34 1.22
C ASN A 664 3.93 -10.82 2.61
N ILE A 665 3.91 -9.51 2.75
CA ILE A 665 4.24 -8.83 4.00
C ILE A 665 3.05 -7.97 4.37
N GLU A 666 2.52 -8.16 5.56
CA GLU A 666 1.50 -7.31 6.16
C GLU A 666 2.14 -6.52 7.31
N PHE A 667 2.20 -5.22 7.16
CA PHE A 667 2.60 -4.29 8.22
C PHE A 667 1.35 -3.81 8.92
N HIS A 668 1.29 -3.99 10.21
CA HIS A 668 0.23 -3.46 11.05
C HIS A 668 0.76 -2.25 11.80
N LEU A 669 0.20 -1.10 11.51
CA LEU A 669 0.58 0.20 12.05
C LEU A 669 -0.35 0.59 13.19
N SER A 670 0.10 1.49 14.05
CA SER A 670 -0.72 2.01 15.13
C SER A 670 -0.28 3.42 15.51
N VAL A 671 -1.26 4.29 15.68
CA VAL A 671 -1.15 5.58 16.36
C VAL A 671 -2.21 5.58 17.43
N PRO A 672 -1.85 5.56 18.72
CA PRO A 672 -2.84 5.62 19.78
C PRO A 672 -3.68 6.89 19.68
N SER A 673 -4.98 6.71 19.59
CA SER A 673 -5.93 7.82 19.60
C SER A 673 -7.31 7.33 20.03
N PHE A 674 -7.84 7.92 21.10
CA PHE A 674 -9.16 7.63 21.61
C PHE A 674 -10.18 8.71 21.22
N LYS A 675 -9.71 9.79 20.57
CA LYS A 675 -10.52 10.94 20.16
C LYS A 675 -10.73 11.01 18.65
N HIS A 676 -9.70 10.64 17.88
CA HIS A 676 -9.63 10.86 16.43
C HIS A 676 -9.53 9.54 15.68
N GLU A 677 -10.22 9.43 14.58
CA GLU A 677 -9.94 8.38 13.60
C GLU A 677 -8.62 8.68 12.90
N ILE A 678 -7.78 7.67 12.75
CA ILE A 678 -6.44 7.83 12.16
C ILE A 678 -6.46 7.30 10.74
N TYR A 679 -5.92 8.09 9.84
CA TYR A 679 -5.79 7.76 8.43
C TYR A 679 -4.31 7.58 8.08
N TYR A 680 -4.01 6.59 7.28
CA TYR A 680 -2.66 6.20 6.90
C TYR A 680 -2.46 6.39 5.40
N SER A 681 -1.32 6.96 5.02
CA SER A 681 -0.83 7.02 3.65
C SER A 681 0.60 6.49 3.63
N TYR A 682 0.95 5.74 2.60
CA TYR A 682 2.27 5.13 2.51
C TYR A 682 2.84 5.19 1.10
N ARG A 683 4.16 5.03 1.02
CA ARG A 683 4.87 4.77 -0.23
C ARG A 683 6.03 3.81 0.02
N ILE A 684 6.49 3.14 -1.01
CA ILE A 684 7.65 2.26 -0.96
C ILE A 684 8.66 2.81 -1.96
N ARG A 685 9.67 3.53 -1.45
CA ARG A 685 10.77 4.02 -2.30
C ARG A 685 11.49 2.86 -2.97
N GLY A 686 11.72 2.98 -4.26
CA GLY A 686 12.30 1.92 -5.09
C GLY A 686 11.26 1.11 -5.90
N ILE A 687 9.94 1.32 -5.64
CA ILE A 687 8.84 0.76 -6.44
C ILE A 687 7.89 1.87 -6.87
N HIS A 688 7.34 2.60 -5.89
CA HIS A 688 6.40 3.69 -6.12
C HIS A 688 6.82 4.89 -5.26
N ASP A 689 7.19 5.99 -5.91
CA ASP A 689 7.59 7.22 -5.23
C ASP A 689 6.39 8.11 -4.85
N GLN A 690 5.21 7.83 -5.40
CA GLN A 690 3.98 8.55 -5.06
C GLN A 690 3.34 7.99 -3.79
N TRP A 691 2.81 8.90 -2.97
CA TRP A 691 2.04 8.53 -1.79
C TRP A 691 0.70 7.91 -2.19
N SER A 692 0.28 6.87 -1.45
CA SER A 692 -1.08 6.35 -1.55
C SER A 692 -2.10 7.38 -1.06
N GLU A 693 -3.35 7.22 -1.43
CA GLU A 693 -4.43 7.95 -0.78
C GLU A 693 -4.52 7.56 0.71
N TYR A 694 -5.02 8.49 1.52
CA TYR A 694 -5.25 8.24 2.93
C TYR A 694 -6.38 7.21 3.15
N ALA A 695 -6.13 6.19 3.94
CA ALA A 695 -7.09 5.15 4.30
C ALA A 695 -7.12 4.93 5.82
N ALA A 696 -8.28 4.61 6.36
CA ALA A 696 -8.43 4.32 7.78
C ALA A 696 -7.90 2.93 8.19
N ASP A 697 -7.60 2.06 7.21
CA ASP A 697 -7.05 0.73 7.50
C ASP A 697 -5.59 0.85 7.96
N PRO A 698 -5.23 0.39 9.18
CA PRO A 698 -3.87 0.43 9.68
C PRO A 698 -2.95 -0.62 9.06
N LYS A 699 -3.44 -1.42 8.11
CA LYS A 699 -2.70 -2.51 7.51
C LYS A 699 -2.19 -2.15 6.13
N ILE A 700 -0.89 -2.35 5.93
CA ILE A 700 -0.24 -2.20 4.62
C ILE A 700 0.17 -3.59 4.13
N LEU A 701 -0.39 -3.99 2.99
CA LEU A 701 -0.06 -5.24 2.33
C LEU A 701 0.92 -4.99 1.18
N VAL A 702 2.07 -5.64 1.25
CA VAL A 702 3.10 -5.58 0.23
C VAL A 702 3.29 -6.97 -0.37
N TYR A 703 3.14 -7.06 -1.68
CA TYR A 703 3.23 -8.32 -2.41
C TYR A 703 4.50 -8.41 -3.23
N ALA A 704 5.19 -9.55 -3.15
CA ALA A 704 6.22 -10.00 -4.08
C ALA A 704 7.28 -8.94 -4.44
N LEU A 705 8.00 -8.44 -3.43
CA LEU A 705 9.10 -7.49 -3.65
C LEU A 705 10.22 -8.15 -4.47
N PRO A 706 10.67 -7.57 -5.58
CA PRO A 706 11.88 -8.00 -6.25
C PRO A 706 13.10 -7.89 -5.32
N PRO A 707 14.16 -8.66 -5.55
CA PRO A 707 15.40 -8.47 -4.79
C PRO A 707 15.94 -7.05 -4.92
N GLY A 708 16.21 -6.38 -3.79
CA GLY A 708 16.66 -4.99 -3.78
C GLY A 708 16.52 -4.34 -2.41
N ASN A 709 16.89 -3.06 -2.35
CA ASN A 709 16.76 -2.21 -1.17
C ASN A 709 15.57 -1.28 -1.35
N TYR A 710 14.70 -1.25 -0.37
CA TYR A 710 13.49 -0.44 -0.35
C TYR A 710 13.37 0.31 0.96
N VAL A 711 12.57 1.37 0.97
CA VAL A 711 12.19 2.06 2.21
C VAL A 711 10.67 2.20 2.23
N LEU A 712 10.05 1.57 3.21
CA LEU A 712 8.65 1.82 3.52
C LEU A 712 8.55 3.13 4.29
N GLU A 713 7.86 4.11 3.73
CA GLU A 713 7.52 5.37 4.39
C GLU A 713 6.02 5.41 4.61
N VAL A 714 5.63 5.78 5.81
CA VAL A 714 4.24 5.91 6.21
C VAL A 714 4.00 7.24 6.89
N LYS A 715 2.86 7.84 6.60
CA LYS A 715 2.31 8.99 7.29
C LYS A 715 0.99 8.60 7.94
N ALA A 716 0.77 9.05 9.16
CA ALA A 716 -0.51 8.96 9.84
C ALA A 716 -1.07 10.35 10.08
N SER A 717 -2.36 10.54 9.87
CA SER A 717 -3.04 11.82 10.04
C SER A 717 -4.42 11.62 10.66
N ALA A 718 -4.83 12.54 11.52
CA ALA A 718 -6.17 12.51 12.11
C ALA A 718 -7.27 13.08 11.20
N ASN A 719 -6.92 13.75 10.12
CA ASN A 719 -7.87 14.42 9.22
C ASN A 719 -7.63 14.12 7.74
N ALA A 720 -6.92 13.04 7.44
CA ALA A 720 -6.55 12.64 6.08
C ALA A 720 -5.88 13.77 5.26
N SER A 721 -5.12 14.64 5.92
CA SER A 721 -4.39 15.75 5.31
C SER A 721 -2.94 15.79 5.81
N ASP A 722 -2.07 16.46 5.08
CA ASP A 722 -0.65 16.60 5.45
C ASP A 722 -0.38 17.70 6.51
N THR A 723 -1.41 18.28 7.11
CA THR A 723 -1.28 19.41 8.06
C THR A 723 -0.71 18.99 9.42
N VAL A 724 -1.12 17.82 9.93
CA VAL A 724 -0.58 17.24 11.16
C VAL A 724 -0.35 15.76 10.91
N THR A 725 0.90 15.37 10.77
CA THR A 725 1.26 13.99 10.46
C THR A 725 2.31 13.46 11.42
N SER A 726 2.18 12.21 11.79
CA SER A 726 3.25 11.41 12.36
C SER A 726 3.81 10.50 11.27
N THR A 727 5.13 10.40 11.17
CA THR A 727 5.81 9.66 10.09
C THR A 727 6.63 8.51 10.65
N PHE A 728 6.73 7.46 9.86
CA PHE A 728 7.54 6.27 10.16
C PHE A 728 8.27 5.82 8.90
N GLU A 729 9.54 5.42 9.06
CA GLU A 729 10.36 4.90 7.98
C GLU A 729 10.98 3.56 8.38
N LEU A 730 10.94 2.57 7.48
CA LEU A 730 11.54 1.27 7.68
C LEU A 730 12.29 0.84 6.41
N PRO A 731 13.63 0.73 6.48
CA PRO A 731 14.42 0.10 5.43
C PRO A 731 14.07 -1.39 5.29
N ILE A 732 13.92 -1.86 4.05
CA ILE A 732 13.60 -3.25 3.73
C ILE A 732 14.66 -3.75 2.73
N LEU A 733 15.35 -4.81 3.10
CA LEU A 733 16.29 -5.53 2.24
C LEU A 733 15.67 -6.84 1.78
N MET A 734 15.25 -6.92 0.53
CA MET A 734 14.83 -8.18 -0.08
C MET A 734 16.03 -8.89 -0.69
N THR A 735 16.41 -10.02 -0.10
CA THR A 735 17.57 -10.77 -0.56
C THR A 735 17.25 -11.56 -1.83
N ALA A 736 18.27 -11.77 -2.66
CA ALA A 736 18.12 -12.54 -3.89
C ALA A 736 18.42 -14.03 -3.64
N TYR A 737 17.75 -14.93 -4.37
CA TYR A 737 18.12 -16.33 -4.44
C TYR A 737 19.58 -16.46 -4.89
N TRP A 738 20.25 -17.51 -4.42
CA TRP A 738 21.66 -17.73 -4.75
C TRP A 738 21.93 -17.72 -6.25
N TYR A 739 20.98 -18.23 -7.06
CA TYR A 739 21.09 -18.27 -8.53
C TYR A 739 20.82 -16.91 -9.21
N GLN A 740 20.23 -15.94 -8.53
CA GLN A 740 20.01 -14.58 -9.03
C GLN A 740 21.23 -13.66 -8.80
N LYS A 741 22.17 -14.09 -7.95
CA LYS A 741 23.35 -13.28 -7.65
C LYS A 741 24.28 -13.19 -8.86
N THR A 742 24.82 -12.02 -9.12
CA THR A 742 25.65 -11.72 -10.31
C THR A 742 26.85 -12.65 -10.45
N TRP A 743 27.47 -13.06 -9.36
CA TRP A 743 28.60 -13.99 -9.40
C TRP A 743 28.25 -15.36 -9.97
N VAL A 744 27.01 -15.83 -9.76
CA VAL A 744 26.51 -17.11 -10.31
C VAL A 744 26.43 -17.02 -11.84
N TRP A 745 25.90 -15.93 -12.37
CA TRP A 745 25.83 -15.71 -13.83
C TRP A 745 27.21 -15.56 -14.45
N VAL A 746 28.14 -14.89 -13.75
CA VAL A 746 29.56 -14.80 -14.19
C VAL A 746 30.20 -16.20 -14.22
N LEU A 747 30.00 -17.00 -13.18
CA LEU A 747 30.53 -18.36 -13.10
C LEU A 747 29.93 -19.24 -14.19
N LEU A 748 28.63 -19.15 -14.41
CA LEU A 748 27.92 -19.92 -15.44
C LEU A 748 28.39 -19.54 -16.85
N THR A 749 28.64 -18.25 -17.10
CA THR A 749 29.22 -17.74 -18.35
C THR A 749 30.63 -18.23 -18.54
N LEU A 750 31.47 -18.24 -17.49
CA LEU A 750 32.84 -18.78 -17.54
C LEU A 750 32.80 -20.29 -17.80
N CYS A 751 31.94 -21.04 -17.13
CA CYS A 751 31.77 -22.48 -17.39
C CYS A 751 31.33 -22.75 -18.81
N LEU A 752 30.36 -22.00 -19.34
CA LEU A 752 29.89 -22.13 -20.71
C LEU A 752 31.02 -21.80 -21.70
N SER A 753 31.75 -20.72 -21.45
CA SER A 753 32.92 -20.32 -22.26
C SER A 753 34.00 -21.39 -22.26
N ALA A 754 34.28 -22.02 -21.11
CA ALA A 754 35.22 -23.12 -20.99
C ALA A 754 34.77 -24.36 -21.77
N VAL A 755 33.50 -24.70 -21.72
CA VAL A 755 32.90 -25.80 -22.51
C VAL A 755 33.01 -25.53 -24.01
N VAL A 756 32.70 -24.30 -24.44
CA VAL A 756 32.83 -23.90 -25.84
C VAL A 756 34.30 -23.95 -26.30
N ALA A 757 35.21 -23.41 -25.48
CA ALA A 757 36.63 -23.49 -25.77
C ALA A 757 37.15 -24.94 -25.84
N PHE A 758 36.70 -25.81 -24.92
CA PHE A 758 37.00 -27.24 -24.96
C PHE A 758 36.49 -27.90 -26.26
N TRP A 759 35.23 -27.61 -26.64
CA TRP A 759 34.62 -28.12 -27.85
C TRP A 759 35.36 -27.66 -29.11
N ILE A 760 35.71 -26.39 -29.21
CA ILE A 760 36.50 -25.81 -30.28
C ILE A 760 37.86 -26.51 -30.37
N ARG A 761 38.57 -26.63 -29.22
CA ARG A 761 39.85 -27.34 -29.14
C ARG A 761 39.75 -28.80 -29.55
N TYR A 762 38.71 -29.50 -29.09
CA TYR A 762 38.46 -30.89 -29.47
C TYR A 762 38.20 -31.04 -30.96
N TRP A 763 37.39 -30.15 -31.56
CA TRP A 763 37.07 -30.12 -32.96
C TRP A 763 38.31 -29.86 -33.83
N TYR A 764 39.15 -28.87 -33.42
CA TYR A 764 40.41 -28.59 -34.11
C TYR A 764 41.38 -29.78 -34.03
N GLN A 765 41.48 -30.43 -32.90
CA GLN A 765 42.32 -31.66 -32.78
C GLN A 765 41.84 -32.80 -33.68
N GLN A 766 40.56 -33.02 -33.81
CA GLN A 766 39.99 -34.03 -34.71
C GLN A 766 40.26 -33.67 -36.18
N LYS A 767 40.05 -32.42 -36.54
CA LYS A 767 40.33 -31.94 -37.89
C LYS A 767 41.81 -32.17 -38.27
N TRP A 768 42.71 -31.78 -37.39
CA TRP A 768 44.14 -31.95 -37.57
C TRP A 768 44.58 -33.40 -37.67
N LYS A 769 44.04 -34.29 -36.81
CA LYS A 769 44.28 -35.73 -36.94
C LYS A 769 43.84 -36.29 -38.28
N ARG A 770 42.70 -35.89 -38.78
CA ARG A 770 42.19 -36.34 -40.10
C ARG A 770 43.08 -35.89 -41.26
N GLN A 771 43.55 -34.62 -41.22
CA GLN A 771 44.47 -34.15 -42.26
C GLN A 771 45.79 -34.92 -42.28
N LYS A 772 46.43 -35.13 -41.12
CA LYS A 772 47.64 -35.93 -41.06
C LYS A 772 47.43 -37.40 -41.50
N ALA A 773 46.28 -37.97 -41.20
CA ALA A 773 45.99 -39.33 -41.65
C ALA A 773 45.85 -39.39 -43.19
N LEU A 774 45.24 -38.37 -43.81
CA LEU A 774 45.13 -38.30 -45.28
C LEU A 774 46.49 -38.15 -45.95
N GLU A 775 47.38 -37.27 -45.41
CA GLU A 775 48.75 -37.11 -45.92
C GLU A 775 49.56 -38.39 -45.80
N ALA A 776 49.48 -39.08 -44.67
CA ALA A 776 50.18 -40.36 -44.48
C ALA A 776 49.68 -41.44 -45.46
N LEU A 777 48.36 -41.48 -45.72
CA LEU A 777 47.74 -42.39 -46.66
C LEU A 777 48.26 -42.15 -48.12
N ARG A 778 48.35 -40.89 -48.54
CA ARG A 778 48.88 -40.50 -49.86
C ARG A 778 50.32 -40.90 -50.01
N ILE A 779 51.19 -40.71 -49.01
CA ILE A 779 52.57 -41.13 -49.03
C ILE A 779 52.64 -42.67 -49.06
N LYS A 780 51.84 -43.39 -48.31
CA LYS A 780 51.83 -44.87 -48.34
C LYS A 780 51.37 -45.39 -49.66
N ILE A 781 50.30 -44.91 -50.27
CA ILE A 781 49.83 -45.32 -51.57
C ILE A 781 50.92 -45.08 -52.69
N SER A 782 51.60 -43.90 -52.61
CA SER A 782 52.68 -43.56 -53.56
C SER A 782 53.84 -44.57 -53.44
N SER A 783 54.20 -44.97 -52.19
CA SER A 783 55.25 -45.92 -51.95
C SER A 783 54.89 -47.33 -52.41
N ASP A 784 53.69 -47.82 -52.00
CA ASP A 784 53.21 -49.17 -52.35
C ASP A 784 53.07 -49.35 -53.91
N LEU A 785 52.53 -48.34 -54.60
CA LEU A 785 52.47 -48.39 -56.08
C LEU A 785 53.85 -48.35 -56.69
N HIS A 786 54.79 -47.61 -56.18
CA HIS A 786 56.16 -47.58 -56.73
C HIS A 786 56.88 -48.89 -56.52
N ASP A 787 56.78 -49.49 -55.37
CA ASP A 787 57.54 -50.67 -55.01
C ASP A 787 56.92 -52.00 -55.57
N ASP A 788 55.60 -52.13 -55.46
CA ASP A 788 54.95 -53.34 -55.92
C ASP A 788 54.69 -53.34 -57.41
N VAL A 789 53.89 -52.35 -57.88
CA VAL A 789 53.52 -52.41 -59.34
C VAL A 789 54.72 -52.04 -60.24
N GLY A 790 55.62 -51.12 -59.79
CA GLY A 790 56.78 -50.71 -60.51
C GLY A 790 57.79 -51.85 -60.72
N SER A 791 57.97 -52.68 -59.69
CA SER A 791 58.85 -53.83 -59.77
C SER A 791 58.30 -54.93 -60.69
N ILE A 792 56.98 -55.17 -60.66
CA ILE A 792 56.32 -56.14 -61.51
C ILE A 792 56.43 -55.73 -62.99
N LEU A 793 56.14 -54.48 -63.32
CA LEU A 793 56.23 -53.98 -64.71
C LEU A 793 57.68 -53.95 -65.19
N SER A 794 58.66 -53.60 -64.36
CA SER A 794 60.09 -53.70 -64.72
C SER A 794 60.50 -55.12 -65.00
N GLY A 795 60.07 -56.07 -64.16
CA GLY A 795 60.27 -57.52 -64.35
C GLY A 795 59.69 -58.01 -65.68
N LEU A 796 58.40 -57.62 -65.93
CA LEU A 796 57.75 -58.00 -67.18
C LEU A 796 58.48 -57.41 -68.42
N ALA A 797 58.88 -56.15 -68.38
CA ALA A 797 59.59 -55.53 -69.50
C ALA A 797 60.93 -56.18 -69.75
N MET A 798 61.64 -56.50 -68.68
CA MET A 798 62.96 -57.19 -68.77
C MET A 798 62.81 -58.61 -69.23
N GLN A 799 61.89 -59.37 -68.65
CA GLN A 799 61.62 -60.75 -69.13
C GLN A 799 61.15 -60.83 -70.58
N SER A 800 60.20 -59.95 -70.99
CA SER A 800 59.76 -59.90 -72.36
C SER A 800 60.91 -59.52 -73.33
N GLN A 801 61.81 -58.69 -72.91
CA GLN A 801 62.98 -58.27 -73.70
C GLN A 801 63.99 -59.41 -73.78
N VAL A 802 64.28 -60.10 -72.74
CA VAL A 802 65.17 -61.27 -72.68
C VAL A 802 64.59 -62.41 -73.58
N MET A 803 63.26 -62.72 -73.39
CA MET A 803 62.62 -63.71 -74.23
C MET A 803 62.60 -63.34 -75.68
N SER A 804 62.55 -62.01 -76.00
CA SER A 804 62.65 -61.58 -77.42
C SER A 804 63.99 -61.91 -78.09
N TYR A 805 65.06 -62.04 -77.32
CA TYR A 805 66.43 -62.42 -77.89
C TYR A 805 66.54 -63.93 -78.12
N GLU A 806 65.76 -64.78 -77.44
CA GLU A 806 65.84 -66.24 -77.56
C GLU A 806 64.77 -66.83 -78.48
N MET A 807 63.90 -66.01 -79.14
CA MET A 807 62.83 -66.43 -80.01
C MET A 807 63.17 -66.28 -81.52
N GLU A 808 62.61 -67.11 -82.37
CA GLU A 808 62.65 -66.99 -83.85
C GLU A 808 62.08 -65.67 -84.34
N GLU A 809 62.54 -65.11 -85.43
CA GLU A 809 62.32 -63.78 -85.94
C GLU A 809 60.79 -63.41 -86.10
N ALA A 810 59.96 -64.47 -86.42
CA ALA A 810 58.50 -64.23 -86.53
C ALA A 810 57.77 -63.98 -85.25
N LYS A 811 58.31 -64.40 -84.07
CA LYS A 811 57.71 -64.25 -82.67
C LYS A 811 58.41 -63.16 -81.88
N ARG A 812 59.46 -62.55 -82.32
CA ARG A 812 60.27 -61.51 -81.72
C ARG A 812 59.57 -60.18 -81.60
N LYS A 813 58.76 -59.81 -82.61
CA LYS A 813 58.08 -58.54 -82.66
C LYS A 813 57.02 -58.40 -81.59
N PRO A 814 56.09 -59.39 -81.32
CA PRO A 814 55.09 -59.27 -80.24
C PRO A 814 55.72 -59.19 -78.86
N MET A 815 56.87 -59.80 -78.57
CA MET A 815 57.56 -59.75 -77.33
C MET A 815 58.30 -58.43 -77.11
N LEU A 816 58.80 -57.81 -78.09
CA LEU A 816 59.32 -56.43 -78.03
C LEU A 816 58.18 -55.46 -77.80
N GLU A 817 57.07 -55.63 -78.50
CA GLU A 817 55.83 -54.82 -78.26
C GLU A 817 55.38 -54.96 -76.81
N LEU A 818 55.34 -56.17 -76.28
CA LEU A 818 54.99 -56.38 -74.80
C LEU A 818 55.96 -55.68 -73.85
N SER A 819 57.29 -55.74 -74.17
CA SER A 819 58.31 -55.02 -73.43
C SER A 819 58.12 -53.51 -73.46
N GLU A 820 57.83 -52.99 -74.71
CA GLU A 820 57.48 -51.57 -74.83
C GLU A 820 56.24 -51.18 -74.13
N MET A 821 55.13 -51.96 -74.23
CA MET A 821 53.91 -51.72 -73.53
C MET A 821 54.13 -51.72 -71.97
N SER A 822 54.93 -52.64 -71.46
CA SER A 822 55.28 -52.71 -70.08
C SER A 822 56.06 -51.45 -69.57
N ARG A 823 56.99 -50.98 -70.43
CA ARG A 823 57.75 -49.73 -70.19
C ARG A 823 56.84 -48.51 -70.22
N GLU A 824 55.93 -48.45 -71.16
CA GLU A 824 54.94 -47.37 -71.25
C GLU A 824 54.00 -47.39 -70.04
N ALA A 825 53.50 -48.57 -69.64
CA ALA A 825 52.69 -48.74 -68.43
C ALA A 825 53.46 -48.24 -67.18
N MET A 826 54.76 -48.59 -67.08
CA MET A 826 55.64 -48.17 -66.01
C MET A 826 55.82 -46.60 -66.02
N GLU A 827 56.01 -45.98 -67.19
CA GLU A 827 56.06 -44.51 -67.22
C GLU A 827 54.74 -43.89 -66.83
N ARG A 828 53.60 -44.34 -67.26
CA ARG A 828 52.31 -43.88 -66.93
C ARG A 828 52.05 -44.06 -65.42
N MET A 829 52.47 -45.15 -64.81
CA MET A 829 52.36 -45.42 -63.38
C MET A 829 53.28 -44.44 -62.63
N ARG A 830 54.53 -44.21 -63.06
CA ARG A 830 55.43 -43.22 -62.36
C ARG A 830 54.86 -41.81 -62.41
N ASP A 831 54.15 -41.43 -63.44
CA ASP A 831 53.42 -40.17 -63.55
C ASP A 831 52.29 -40.11 -62.50
N THR A 832 51.58 -41.21 -62.34
CA THR A 832 50.49 -41.27 -61.37
C THR A 832 50.99 -41.25 -59.91
N VAL A 833 52.04 -42.05 -59.60
CA VAL A 833 52.70 -42.08 -58.31
C VAL A 833 53.25 -40.73 -57.97
N TRP A 834 53.87 -40.05 -58.91
CA TRP A 834 54.38 -38.67 -58.65
C TRP A 834 53.26 -37.69 -58.43
N ALA A 835 52.12 -37.87 -59.11
CA ALA A 835 50.92 -37.02 -58.89
C ALA A 835 50.36 -37.16 -57.51
N ILE A 836 50.37 -38.34 -56.85
CA ILE A 836 49.79 -38.64 -55.54
C ILE A 836 50.76 -38.31 -54.42
N ASP A 837 52.05 -38.39 -54.65
CA ASP A 837 53.09 -38.24 -53.60
C ASP A 837 53.09 -36.82 -52.99
N ALA A 838 52.63 -36.75 -51.74
CA ALA A 838 52.54 -35.48 -50.99
C ALA A 838 53.91 -34.79 -50.78
N ARG A 839 55.00 -35.50 -50.78
CA ARG A 839 56.36 -34.96 -50.66
C ARG A 839 56.76 -34.14 -51.86
N LYS A 840 56.08 -34.34 -52.98
CA LYS A 840 56.31 -33.64 -54.24
C LYS A 840 55.45 -32.42 -54.51
N ASP A 841 54.66 -32.01 -53.53
CA ASP A 841 53.72 -30.88 -53.61
C ASP A 841 54.38 -29.52 -53.45
N LYS A 842 55.53 -29.31 -54.14
CA LYS A 842 56.28 -28.04 -54.25
C LYS A 842 56.57 -27.67 -55.69
N TYR A 843 56.65 -26.40 -55.98
CA TYR A 843 56.97 -25.92 -57.33
C TYR A 843 58.32 -26.44 -57.80
N GLU A 844 59.35 -26.51 -56.96
CA GLU A 844 60.63 -27.09 -57.28
C GLU A 844 60.53 -28.49 -57.92
N ASN A 845 59.71 -29.36 -57.33
CA ASN A 845 59.50 -30.69 -57.86
C ASN A 845 58.75 -30.71 -59.19
N LEU A 846 57.87 -29.75 -59.44
CA LEU A 846 57.17 -29.60 -60.70
C LEU A 846 58.14 -29.11 -61.78
N ILE A 847 58.92 -28.10 -61.50
CA ILE A 847 59.91 -27.52 -62.42
C ILE A 847 60.93 -28.53 -62.78
N ASP A 848 61.54 -29.24 -61.80
CA ASP A 848 62.55 -30.29 -62.13
C ASP A 848 61.98 -31.37 -63.00
N ARG A 849 60.76 -31.79 -62.69
CA ARG A 849 60.09 -32.86 -63.57
C ARG A 849 59.84 -32.40 -64.99
N MET A 850 59.47 -31.13 -65.19
CA MET A 850 59.26 -30.52 -66.46
C MET A 850 60.56 -30.41 -67.26
N ARG A 851 61.62 -29.98 -66.54
CA ARG A 851 62.97 -29.88 -67.11
C ARG A 851 63.50 -31.28 -67.61
N ASP A 852 63.43 -32.22 -66.65
CA ASP A 852 63.88 -33.59 -66.95
C ASP A 852 63.15 -34.14 -68.18
N PHE A 853 61.84 -33.92 -68.29
CA PHE A 853 61.02 -34.40 -69.41
C PHE A 853 61.39 -33.71 -70.70
N ALA A 854 61.62 -32.43 -70.72
CA ALA A 854 61.98 -31.65 -71.90
C ALA A 854 63.34 -32.00 -72.35
N GLU A 855 64.40 -32.03 -71.48
CA GLU A 855 65.74 -32.40 -71.79
C GLU A 855 65.80 -33.81 -72.48
N LYS A 856 65.26 -34.79 -71.81
CA LYS A 856 65.28 -36.19 -72.29
C LYS A 856 64.62 -36.41 -73.68
N ASN A 857 63.57 -35.67 -73.96
CA ASN A 857 62.78 -35.96 -75.15
C ASN A 857 63.13 -35.04 -76.33
N LEU A 858 63.50 -33.73 -76.03
CA LEU A 858 63.91 -32.78 -77.08
C LEU A 858 65.32 -33.09 -77.61
N GLU A 859 66.28 -33.36 -76.73
CA GLU A 859 67.66 -33.76 -77.15
C GLU A 859 67.69 -35.05 -78.02
N ARG A 860 66.86 -36.03 -77.77
CA ARG A 860 66.74 -37.19 -78.61
C ARG A 860 66.38 -36.91 -80.01
N LYS A 861 65.87 -35.76 -80.37
CA LYS A 861 65.47 -35.26 -81.66
C LYS A 861 66.33 -34.12 -82.13
N ASN A 862 67.45 -33.81 -81.42
CA ASN A 862 68.37 -32.69 -81.75
C ASN A 862 67.65 -31.34 -81.76
N ILE A 863 66.64 -31.13 -80.92
CA ILE A 863 65.92 -29.88 -80.77
C ILE A 863 66.50 -29.15 -79.47
N SER A 864 67.11 -27.96 -79.75
CA SER A 864 67.56 -27.13 -78.63
C SER A 864 66.40 -26.51 -77.82
N HIS A 865 66.54 -26.26 -76.58
CA HIS A 865 65.45 -25.66 -75.77
C HIS A 865 66.00 -24.65 -74.73
N THR A 866 65.19 -23.65 -74.45
CA THR A 866 65.42 -22.65 -73.40
C THR A 866 64.32 -22.76 -72.35
N PHE A 867 64.76 -22.86 -71.09
CA PHE A 867 63.84 -22.90 -69.94
C PHE A 867 64.02 -21.59 -69.09
N SER A 868 62.95 -20.84 -68.97
CA SER A 868 62.94 -19.63 -68.13
C SER A 868 61.88 -19.71 -67.03
N PHE A 869 62.21 -19.36 -65.77
CA PHE A 869 61.32 -19.31 -64.66
C PHE A 869 61.44 -17.93 -63.97
N ASN A 870 60.32 -17.32 -63.71
CA ASN A 870 60.32 -16.04 -63.08
C ASN A 870 59.17 -15.96 -62.04
N GLY A 871 59.43 -15.41 -60.86
CA GLY A 871 58.44 -15.21 -59.85
C GLY A 871 57.92 -16.45 -59.07
N LEU A 872 58.47 -17.67 -59.41
CA LEU A 872 58.12 -18.92 -58.75
C LEU A 872 59.01 -19.20 -57.54
N ASP A 873 58.42 -19.24 -56.29
CA ASP A 873 59.17 -19.73 -55.15
C ASP A 873 59.13 -21.26 -55.09
N GLY A 874 60.25 -21.89 -55.38
CA GLY A 874 60.41 -23.33 -55.46
C GLY A 874 59.99 -24.09 -54.23
N LYS A 875 60.10 -23.48 -53.07
CA LYS A 875 59.72 -24.08 -51.76
C LYS A 875 58.22 -23.97 -51.44
N LYS A 876 57.50 -23.11 -52.12
CA LYS A 876 56.07 -22.91 -51.92
C LYS A 876 55.29 -24.14 -52.34
N PHE A 877 54.22 -24.41 -51.59
CA PHE A 877 53.33 -25.55 -51.87
C PHE A 877 52.45 -25.27 -53.09
N ILE A 878 52.30 -26.27 -53.94
CA ILE A 878 51.36 -26.30 -55.04
C ILE A 878 50.36 -27.46 -54.83
N SER A 879 49.07 -27.17 -55.01
CA SER A 879 48.09 -28.25 -54.84
C SER A 879 48.35 -29.42 -55.77
N PRO A 880 48.21 -30.66 -55.36
CA PRO A 880 48.43 -31.87 -56.20
C PRO A 880 47.71 -31.80 -57.50
N GLU A 881 46.47 -31.29 -57.47
CA GLU A 881 45.66 -31.22 -58.69
C GLU A 881 46.25 -30.19 -59.71
N ILE A 882 46.63 -29.02 -59.23
CA ILE A 882 47.29 -28.02 -60.10
C ILE A 882 48.62 -28.56 -60.67
N ARG A 883 49.44 -29.11 -59.77
CA ARG A 883 50.74 -29.68 -60.13
C ARG A 883 50.61 -30.77 -61.22
N GLN A 884 49.70 -31.71 -61.04
CA GLN A 884 49.45 -32.81 -61.97
C GLN A 884 48.95 -32.26 -63.29
N ASN A 885 47.97 -31.42 -63.34
CA ASN A 885 47.42 -30.97 -64.61
C ASN A 885 48.41 -30.07 -65.40
N ILE A 886 49.14 -29.19 -64.72
CA ILE A 886 50.22 -28.40 -65.38
C ILE A 886 51.25 -29.32 -66.05
N TYR A 887 51.76 -30.30 -65.30
CA TYR A 887 52.75 -31.25 -65.87
C TYR A 887 52.20 -32.03 -67.01
N LEU A 888 50.97 -32.49 -66.97
CA LEU A 888 50.35 -33.26 -68.03
C LEU A 888 50.04 -32.41 -69.28
N ILE A 889 49.70 -31.16 -69.14
CA ILE A 889 49.57 -30.19 -70.24
C ILE A 889 50.94 -29.94 -70.89
N PHE A 890 51.94 -29.66 -70.02
CA PHE A 890 53.32 -29.48 -70.50
C PHE A 890 53.80 -30.73 -71.27
N LYS A 891 53.67 -31.93 -70.74
CA LYS A 891 54.09 -33.19 -71.37
C LYS A 891 53.43 -33.38 -72.69
N GLU A 892 52.16 -33.12 -72.82
CA GLU A 892 51.43 -33.27 -74.09
C GLU A 892 51.88 -32.20 -75.12
N ALA A 893 52.12 -30.95 -74.65
CA ALA A 893 52.62 -29.91 -75.55
C ALA A 893 53.99 -30.24 -76.14
N ILE A 894 54.95 -30.66 -75.32
CA ILE A 894 56.29 -31.08 -75.73
C ILE A 894 56.18 -32.33 -76.68
N THR A 895 55.32 -33.29 -76.36
CA THR A 895 55.10 -34.48 -77.20
C THR A 895 54.53 -34.11 -78.56
N ASN A 896 53.63 -33.12 -78.62
CA ASN A 896 53.09 -32.63 -79.90
C ASN A 896 54.18 -31.95 -80.73
N ILE A 897 55.05 -31.15 -80.15
CA ILE A 897 56.15 -30.52 -80.83
C ILE A 897 57.05 -31.60 -81.41
N ILE A 898 57.46 -32.62 -80.70
CA ILE A 898 58.31 -33.73 -81.15
C ILE A 898 57.71 -34.54 -82.27
N ARG A 899 56.40 -34.69 -82.28
CA ARG A 899 55.71 -35.56 -83.31
C ARG A 899 55.27 -34.80 -84.51
N HIS A 900 54.95 -33.54 -84.44
CA HIS A 900 54.20 -32.81 -85.47
C HIS A 900 54.88 -31.48 -85.88
N SER A 901 56.04 -31.12 -85.34
CA SER A 901 56.79 -29.91 -85.69
C SER A 901 58.17 -30.28 -86.20
N ASP A 902 58.69 -29.52 -87.18
CA ASP A 902 60.10 -29.56 -87.69
C ASP A 902 60.98 -28.58 -86.94
N ALA A 903 60.61 -28.22 -85.78
CA ALA A 903 61.27 -27.22 -84.88
C ALA A 903 62.73 -27.62 -84.57
N ARG A 904 63.60 -26.64 -84.55
CA ARG A 904 65.00 -26.76 -84.08
C ARG A 904 65.24 -26.17 -82.71
N HIS A 905 64.28 -25.33 -82.22
CA HIS A 905 64.34 -24.71 -80.92
C HIS A 905 62.96 -24.57 -80.24
N VAL A 906 62.89 -24.78 -78.91
CA VAL A 906 61.66 -24.66 -78.10
C VAL A 906 61.93 -23.73 -76.95
N ASP A 907 61.17 -22.67 -76.84
CA ASP A 907 61.20 -21.76 -75.67
C ASP A 907 60.08 -22.17 -74.69
N ILE A 908 60.44 -22.40 -73.44
CA ILE A 908 59.57 -22.75 -72.36
C ILE A 908 59.71 -21.67 -71.27
N SER A 909 58.62 -20.98 -70.98
CA SER A 909 58.56 -19.94 -69.99
C SER A 909 57.46 -20.25 -69.00
N PHE A 910 57.83 -20.25 -67.64
CA PHE A 910 56.92 -20.51 -66.60
C PHE A 910 57.06 -19.38 -65.61
N VAL A 911 56.05 -18.50 -65.60
CA VAL A 911 56.06 -17.21 -64.81
C VAL A 911 54.94 -17.14 -63.90
N GLN A 912 55.20 -16.61 -62.68
CA GLN A 912 54.15 -16.26 -61.73
C GLN A 912 54.27 -14.77 -61.33
N GLU A 913 53.17 -14.01 -61.52
CA GLU A 913 53.05 -12.62 -61.13
C GLU A 913 51.88 -12.48 -60.19
N GLY A 914 52.15 -12.38 -58.88
CA GLY A 914 51.13 -12.39 -57.84
C GLY A 914 50.32 -13.67 -57.82
N ASP A 915 49.02 -13.57 -57.98
CA ASP A 915 48.11 -14.75 -58.04
C ASP A 915 47.94 -15.32 -59.49
N LYS A 916 48.56 -14.69 -60.51
CA LYS A 916 48.49 -15.19 -61.86
C LYS A 916 49.74 -16.01 -62.20
N MET A 917 49.49 -17.16 -62.84
CA MET A 917 50.55 -18.05 -63.32
C MET A 917 50.34 -18.29 -64.78
N SER A 918 51.43 -18.25 -65.52
CA SER A 918 51.47 -18.52 -66.98
C SER A 918 52.57 -19.52 -67.40
N LEU A 919 52.20 -20.56 -68.10
CA LEU A 919 53.12 -21.44 -68.70
C LEU A 919 53.00 -21.27 -70.27
N THR A 920 54.08 -20.82 -70.86
CA THR A 920 54.17 -20.66 -72.37
C THR A 920 55.19 -21.60 -72.88
N ILE A 921 54.83 -22.32 -73.99
CA ILE A 921 55.68 -23.27 -74.71
C ILE A 921 55.56 -22.90 -76.15
N HIS A 922 56.67 -22.47 -76.74
CA HIS A 922 56.69 -21.99 -78.11
C HIS A 922 57.85 -22.66 -78.89
N ASP A 923 57.61 -23.21 -80.14
CA ASP A 923 58.63 -23.72 -80.98
C ASP A 923 58.83 -22.83 -82.27
N ASN A 924 59.97 -22.99 -82.92
CA ASN A 924 60.33 -22.22 -84.11
C ASN A 924 60.10 -23.03 -85.45
N GLY A 925 59.29 -24.08 -85.36
CA GLY A 925 59.06 -24.93 -86.54
C GLY A 925 57.81 -24.58 -87.34
N THR A 926 57.59 -25.34 -88.42
CA THR A 926 56.31 -25.29 -89.15
C THR A 926 55.54 -26.59 -88.88
N VAL A 927 54.28 -26.46 -88.74
CA VAL A 927 53.43 -27.66 -88.53
C VAL A 927 53.30 -28.41 -89.84
N THR A 928 53.82 -29.62 -89.87
CA THR A 928 53.98 -30.41 -91.09
C THR A 928 52.64 -30.99 -91.67
N GLU A 929 51.57 -30.99 -90.88
CA GLU A 929 50.21 -31.39 -91.32
C GLU A 929 49.13 -30.48 -90.73
N PRO A 930 48.43 -29.63 -91.48
CA PRO A 930 47.41 -28.69 -91.03
C PRO A 930 46.14 -29.37 -90.47
N GLY A 931 45.93 -30.66 -90.65
CA GLY A 931 44.74 -31.41 -90.20
C GLY A 931 44.84 -31.99 -88.71
N SER A 932 46.01 -31.95 -88.11
CA SER A 932 46.23 -32.60 -86.80
C SER A 932 45.79 -31.80 -85.56
N LEU A 933 45.33 -30.55 -85.75
CA LEU A 933 44.85 -29.69 -84.68
C LEU A 933 43.56 -30.11 -83.96
N ALA A 934 42.89 -31.20 -84.48
CA ALA A 934 41.64 -31.74 -83.85
C ALA A 934 41.86 -33.04 -83.08
N GLY A 935 43.10 -33.38 -82.77
CA GLY A 935 43.48 -34.63 -82.11
C GLY A 935 43.03 -34.70 -80.63
N GLN A 936 42.88 -35.91 -80.09
CA GLN A 936 42.53 -36.19 -78.71
C GLN A 936 43.46 -35.49 -77.70
N GLY A 937 44.76 -35.25 -78.06
CA GLY A 937 45.74 -34.60 -77.22
C GLY A 937 45.36 -33.13 -76.83
N ILE A 938 44.93 -32.35 -77.84
CA ILE A 938 44.48 -30.98 -77.60
C ILE A 938 43.21 -30.89 -76.77
N GLY A 939 42.27 -31.79 -77.02
CA GLY A 939 41.07 -31.89 -76.17
C GLY A 939 41.38 -32.19 -74.69
N ASN A 940 42.32 -33.09 -74.46
CA ASN A 940 42.79 -33.45 -73.16
C ASN A 940 43.50 -32.30 -72.48
N MET A 941 44.32 -31.51 -73.13
CA MET A 941 45.00 -30.32 -72.59
C MET A 941 43.94 -29.27 -72.19
N LYS A 942 42.94 -28.99 -73.01
CA LYS A 942 41.87 -28.05 -72.70
C LYS A 942 41.04 -28.49 -71.44
N MET A 943 40.63 -29.75 -71.36
CA MET A 943 39.93 -30.32 -70.25
C MET A 943 40.75 -30.23 -68.96
N ARG A 944 42.06 -30.46 -68.98
CA ARG A 944 42.96 -30.34 -67.85
C ARG A 944 43.13 -28.89 -67.40
N ALA A 945 43.19 -27.94 -68.37
CA ALA A 945 43.23 -26.54 -68.02
C ALA A 945 41.96 -26.08 -67.29
N VAL A 946 40.77 -26.47 -67.75
CA VAL A 946 39.48 -26.20 -67.13
C VAL A 946 39.41 -26.78 -65.71
N LYS A 947 39.98 -28.00 -65.47
CA LYS A 947 39.98 -28.59 -64.12
C LYS A 947 40.72 -27.71 -63.03
N ILE A 948 41.74 -27.00 -63.52
CA ILE A 948 42.49 -26.13 -62.64
C ILE A 948 42.10 -24.66 -62.72
N ASN A 949 40.93 -24.41 -63.33
CA ASN A 949 40.39 -23.05 -63.57
C ASN A 949 41.35 -22.20 -64.39
N GLY A 950 42.10 -22.85 -65.29
CA GLY A 950 43.04 -22.17 -66.18
C GLY A 950 42.45 -22.02 -67.59
N LYS A 951 42.98 -21.07 -68.37
CA LYS A 951 42.65 -20.83 -69.76
C LYS A 951 43.82 -21.30 -70.62
N LEU A 952 43.52 -22.17 -71.53
CA LEU A 952 44.55 -22.68 -72.51
C LEU A 952 44.29 -22.08 -73.85
N SER A 953 45.37 -21.45 -74.45
CA SER A 953 45.38 -20.92 -75.77
C SER A 953 46.44 -21.69 -76.57
N ILE A 954 46.10 -22.11 -77.81
CA ILE A 954 46.99 -22.82 -78.70
C ILE A 954 47.00 -22.09 -80.04
N GLY A 955 48.14 -21.65 -80.49
CA GLY A 955 48.37 -20.95 -81.77
C GLY A 955 49.41 -21.67 -82.66
N THR A 956 49.36 -21.45 -84.05
CA THR A 956 50.28 -22.05 -84.98
C THR A 956 50.82 -21.04 -86.00
N ASP A 957 50.62 -19.73 -85.81
CA ASP A 957 50.91 -18.67 -86.77
C ASP A 957 52.44 -18.40 -87.02
N HIS A 958 53.30 -18.79 -86.13
CA HIS A 958 54.79 -18.70 -86.23
C HIS A 958 55.46 -19.78 -85.38
N GLY A 959 55.00 -21.05 -85.49
CA GLY A 959 55.39 -22.15 -84.61
C GLY A 959 54.26 -22.60 -83.75
N TYR A 960 54.37 -23.81 -83.16
CA TYR A 960 53.39 -24.30 -82.21
C TYR A 960 53.56 -23.56 -80.84
N ASN A 961 52.55 -22.83 -80.49
CA ASN A 961 52.53 -22.00 -79.22
C ASN A 961 51.40 -22.45 -78.36
N VAL A 962 51.70 -22.85 -77.11
CA VAL A 962 50.77 -23.23 -76.08
C VAL A 962 50.94 -22.29 -74.86
N VAL A 963 49.89 -21.62 -74.57
CA VAL A 963 49.84 -20.71 -73.40
C VAL A 963 48.75 -21.19 -72.45
N LEU A 964 49.17 -21.53 -71.23
CA LEU A 964 48.29 -21.84 -70.11
C LEU A 964 48.36 -20.71 -69.10
N GLU A 965 47.22 -20.06 -68.85
CA GLU A 965 47.07 -19.02 -67.81
C GLU A 965 46.15 -19.53 -66.72
N LEU A 966 46.54 -19.38 -65.50
CA LEU A 966 45.69 -19.69 -64.31
C LEU A 966 45.83 -18.68 -63.19
N VAL A 967 44.80 -18.55 -62.45
CA VAL A 967 44.76 -17.70 -61.22
C VAL A 967 44.73 -18.60 -60.00
N LEU A 968 45.73 -18.46 -59.14
CA LEU A 968 45.86 -19.22 -57.89
C LEU A 968 44.98 -18.54 -56.85
N ARG A 969 43.99 -19.24 -56.37
CA ARG A 969 43.12 -18.78 -55.24
C ARG A 969 43.59 -19.34 -53.92
#